data_3a4bcb5dc53a91305f0bc531495d9b6b
#
_entry.id   3a4bcb5dc53a91305f0bc531495d9b6b
#
_cell.length_a   1.000
_cell.length_b   1.000
_cell.length_c   1.000
_cell.angle_alpha   90.00
_cell.angle_beta   90.00
_cell.angle_gamma   90.00
#
_symmetry.space_group_name_H-M   'P 1'
#
loop_
_entity.id
_entity.type
_entity.pdbx_description
1 polymer ?
#
loop_
_entity_poly.entity_id
_entity_poly.type
_entity_poly.pdbx_seq_one_letter_code
_entity_poly.pdbx_strand_id
1 'polypeptide(L)'
;MNNFYLKYKSPIAVFLIFILAGGVFTLLNLQTLLFPDITFPKIKIIADNGEQPVDKMMVTITVPLENAIKKVEELHMLRSATSRGSCEISAFLNWGTDIDLGKQRIEARINEIKQTLPSDVNIVIEKMNPSILSVMNYSLEGKDKSQVELRKLAEFTIKPILARVPGVSDVAVTGGKVKEYHVILDRLKMSNLRITQAQVADVLSQSNFVSSTSLTEDYNRMYLTLTDAAIENKYELENTVILNSAKNEVKLKDIAKVEIGERRDYIKINANGKDVPLIAILKQPSANLIEVSDAVHQQMSEIERALPKGVVLRPYYDQADFVGDALSSLKDVLWIGLLLALLVTVLFLRSLKASSVILITIPITLSLTFIALYAFGYTFNIMTIGAIAAAIGLIIDDAIVVVEQIHRSHEEHPDENSFHLVQKAIKYLFPAMVGSSLSTIVIFFPFALMGGVAGSYFKVMTDTMIITLVCSFIVTWIGLPVIYILLSREKHSIKEKSKEIKTRNWVYYFLQKPVIALGFCTLLIVAVFLILPKLPSGFLPEMDEGAIVMDYVSPPGSSLDATDKMLKVIDGILADTPEVESFSRRIGTQMGFFITEPNDGDFLIQLKKNRTKTTEEVSDEIRGRIEKTLPSLEIDFGQVMGDMLGDLMASVQPIEVKIFGADVDKLREIADSAAAIIENIEGTADVFNGVIIAGPSLNFEPKIANLARYGLTPDDFQFQLQTKIEGTVIGSVLEKEQLVNIRMMENRNTPSVNDLKHSFITLKDGRLKPIGEFTDFNITKGVSEIERENLKPMVAVTARLNQRDLGSTLQEIKDKLGKNLHLPTGYQVVYGGAYAEQQQAFKELMIVLISAILLVFSVILFLFRNIKVSFAIIIISVLGMAGSLIALFVTGTPLNVGSYTGIIMIVGIIGENAIFTYLQYAEARGKNMSRDDSLVYSISTRLRPKLMTALGAIIALTPLALGIGTGAQMHQPLAIAIIGGMILALPLLLVVLPTLLRIVEK
;
A
#
# COMPACT_ATOMS: atom_id res chain seq x y z
N MET A 1 32.33 13.26 -39.16
CA MET A 1 32.69 13.13 -37.71
C MET A 1 34.24 13.13 -37.48
N ASN A 2 35.03 13.61 -38.44
CA ASN A 2 36.47 13.62 -38.25
C ASN A 2 36.87 14.59 -37.12
N ASN A 3 37.54 14.10 -36.10
CA ASN A 3 38.08 14.81 -34.93
C ASN A 3 37.08 15.38 -33.89
N PHE A 4 35.81 14.94 -33.87
CA PHE A 4 34.82 15.45 -32.90
C PHE A 4 35.26 15.26 -31.42
N TYR A 5 35.66 14.05 -31.02
CA TYR A 5 36.04 13.75 -29.63
C TYR A 5 37.33 14.47 -29.20
N LEU A 6 38.28 14.68 -30.12
CA LEU A 6 39.53 15.44 -29.84
C LEU A 6 39.26 16.93 -29.73
N LYS A 7 38.47 17.49 -30.66
CA LYS A 7 38.16 18.92 -30.70
C LYS A 7 37.37 19.37 -29.47
N TYR A 8 36.42 18.52 -29.01
CA TYR A 8 35.51 18.88 -27.92
C TYR A 8 35.79 18.12 -26.62
N LYS A 9 36.99 17.50 -26.44
CA LYS A 9 37.34 16.74 -25.24
C LYS A 9 37.15 17.52 -23.92
N SER A 10 37.65 18.79 -23.93
CA SER A 10 37.57 19.62 -22.72
C SER A 10 36.14 20.10 -22.40
N PRO A 11 35.36 20.65 -23.37
CA PRO A 11 33.95 20.96 -23.12
C PRO A 11 33.12 19.76 -22.66
N ILE A 12 33.31 18.59 -23.26
CA ILE A 12 32.57 17.37 -22.86
C ILE A 12 32.99 16.94 -21.46
N ALA A 13 34.30 16.98 -21.12
CA ALA A 13 34.77 16.65 -19.76
C ALA A 13 34.16 17.57 -18.70
N VAL A 14 34.13 18.89 -18.98
CA VAL A 14 33.49 19.85 -18.07
C VAL A 14 31.99 19.54 -17.94
N PHE A 15 31.30 19.24 -19.05
CA PHE A 15 29.87 18.87 -19.00
C PHE A 15 29.61 17.59 -18.21
N LEU A 16 30.48 16.57 -18.30
CA LEU A 16 30.38 15.35 -17.49
C LEU A 16 30.54 15.62 -15.98
N ILE A 17 31.44 16.58 -15.63
CA ILE A 17 31.61 17.02 -14.22
C ILE A 17 30.34 17.74 -13.76
N PHE A 18 29.75 18.61 -14.59
CA PHE A 18 28.45 19.24 -14.25
C PHE A 18 27.31 18.23 -14.11
N ILE A 19 27.25 17.19 -14.93
CA ILE A 19 26.30 16.08 -14.77
C ILE A 19 26.50 15.40 -13.42
N LEU A 20 27.75 15.08 -13.06
CA LEU A 20 28.06 14.44 -11.77
C LEU A 20 27.63 15.34 -10.58
N ALA A 21 28.00 16.60 -10.61
CA ALA A 21 27.61 17.55 -9.56
C ALA A 21 26.10 17.76 -9.50
N GLY A 22 25.44 17.93 -10.64
CA GLY A 22 24.01 18.04 -10.75
C GLY A 22 23.29 16.77 -10.27
N GLY A 23 23.81 15.59 -10.59
CA GLY A 23 23.28 14.32 -10.12
C GLY A 23 23.33 14.15 -8.61
N VAL A 24 24.43 14.56 -7.97
CA VAL A 24 24.53 14.59 -6.50
C VAL A 24 23.53 15.58 -5.91
N PHE A 25 23.44 16.79 -6.48
CA PHE A 25 22.46 17.78 -6.03
C PHE A 25 21.02 17.26 -6.14
N THR A 26 20.65 16.67 -7.28
CA THR A 26 19.29 16.13 -7.47
C THR A 26 19.01 14.93 -6.56
N LEU A 27 19.99 14.05 -6.34
CA LEU A 27 19.83 12.90 -5.41
C LEU A 27 19.52 13.35 -3.98
N LEU A 28 20.12 14.48 -3.52
CA LEU A 28 19.86 15.05 -2.21
C LEU A 28 18.49 15.76 -2.10
N ASN A 29 17.90 16.15 -3.24
CA ASN A 29 16.61 16.88 -3.29
C ASN A 29 15.45 16.03 -3.83
N LEU A 30 15.69 14.79 -4.27
CA LEU A 30 14.63 13.89 -4.69
C LEU A 30 13.75 13.51 -3.49
N GLN A 31 12.44 13.68 -3.65
CA GLN A 31 11.47 13.20 -2.65
C GLN A 31 11.61 11.70 -2.45
N THR A 32 11.68 11.30 -1.18
CA THR A 32 11.84 9.91 -0.79
C THR A 32 10.52 9.36 -0.26
N LEU A 33 10.01 8.32 -0.90
CA LEU A 33 8.79 7.60 -0.54
C LEU A 33 9.08 6.10 -0.52
N LEU A 34 8.25 5.32 0.17
CA LEU A 34 8.34 3.87 0.09
C LEU A 34 7.89 3.36 -1.29
N PHE A 35 6.68 3.72 -1.67
CA PHE A 35 6.10 3.42 -2.98
C PHE A 35 6.02 4.66 -3.86
N PRO A 36 5.88 4.49 -5.18
CA PRO A 36 5.55 5.58 -6.07
C PRO A 36 4.29 6.30 -5.59
N ASP A 37 4.21 7.61 -5.86
CA ASP A 37 2.99 8.38 -5.63
C ASP A 37 1.94 7.96 -6.66
N ILE A 38 1.13 6.97 -6.30
CA ILE A 38 0.09 6.40 -7.14
C ILE A 38 -1.26 6.91 -6.65
N THR A 39 -2.00 7.53 -7.54
CA THR A 39 -3.38 7.91 -7.27
C THR A 39 -4.30 6.73 -7.53
N PHE A 40 -4.83 6.15 -6.48
CA PHE A 40 -5.83 5.09 -6.58
C PHE A 40 -7.18 5.70 -6.96
N PRO A 41 -7.88 5.17 -7.97
CA PRO A 41 -9.14 5.72 -8.42
C PRO A 41 -10.31 5.27 -7.52
N LYS A 42 -10.16 5.36 -6.19
CA LYS A 42 -11.16 4.99 -5.17
C LYS A 42 -11.57 6.21 -4.36
N ILE A 43 -12.87 6.41 -4.27
CA ILE A 43 -13.48 7.46 -3.42
C ILE A 43 -14.36 6.75 -2.41
N LYS A 44 -14.16 7.08 -1.13
CA LYS A 44 -14.92 6.55 -0.01
C LYS A 44 -15.96 7.56 0.42
N ILE A 45 -17.19 7.13 0.58
CA ILE A 45 -18.31 7.93 1.06
C ILE A 45 -18.81 7.26 2.34
N ILE A 46 -18.79 8.00 3.44
CA ILE A 46 -19.29 7.54 4.74
C ILE A 46 -20.49 8.39 5.09
N ALA A 47 -21.63 7.76 5.31
CA ALA A 47 -22.87 8.40 5.75
C ALA A 47 -23.23 7.88 7.14
N ASP A 48 -23.25 8.78 8.14
CA ASP A 48 -23.58 8.50 9.53
C ASP A 48 -24.90 9.20 9.90
N ASN A 49 -25.82 8.47 10.46
CA ASN A 49 -27.13 8.98 10.88
C ASN A 49 -27.52 8.54 12.30
N GLY A 50 -26.53 8.27 13.16
CA GLY A 50 -26.71 7.72 14.49
C GLY A 50 -27.33 6.32 14.47
N GLU A 51 -27.37 5.66 15.63
CA GLU A 51 -27.83 4.27 15.78
C GLU A 51 -29.24 4.04 15.21
N GLN A 52 -29.35 3.28 14.13
CA GLN A 52 -30.59 2.93 13.46
C GLN A 52 -30.58 1.49 12.94
N PRO A 53 -31.75 0.85 12.75
CA PRO A 53 -31.83 -0.47 12.13
C PRO A 53 -31.20 -0.48 10.73
N VAL A 54 -30.47 -1.56 10.41
CA VAL A 54 -29.76 -1.74 9.13
C VAL A 54 -30.71 -1.60 7.92
N ASP A 55 -31.91 -2.20 8.00
CA ASP A 55 -32.90 -2.12 6.92
C ASP A 55 -33.37 -0.68 6.68
N LYS A 56 -33.51 0.13 7.73
CA LYS A 56 -33.88 1.54 7.62
C LYS A 56 -32.75 2.32 6.97
N MET A 57 -31.49 2.13 7.42
CA MET A 57 -30.30 2.73 6.83
C MET A 57 -30.18 2.39 5.35
N MET A 58 -30.38 1.12 5.00
CA MET A 58 -30.36 0.64 3.62
C MET A 58 -31.35 1.39 2.73
N VAL A 59 -32.61 1.48 3.14
CA VAL A 59 -33.67 2.08 2.34
C VAL A 59 -33.57 3.60 2.28
N THR A 60 -33.25 4.26 3.40
CA THR A 60 -33.30 5.73 3.49
C THR A 60 -32.00 6.42 3.11
N ILE A 61 -30.85 5.74 3.14
CA ILE A 61 -29.55 6.33 2.91
C ILE A 61 -28.76 5.58 1.85
N THR A 62 -28.48 4.28 2.05
CA THR A 62 -27.57 3.52 1.16
C THR A 62 -28.09 3.47 -0.27
N VAL A 63 -29.32 3.00 -0.48
CA VAL A 63 -29.89 2.84 -1.82
C VAL A 63 -30.04 4.18 -2.56
N PRO A 64 -30.50 5.29 -1.94
CA PRO A 64 -30.50 6.61 -2.58
C PRO A 64 -29.09 7.06 -2.99
N LEU A 65 -28.07 6.91 -2.11
CA LEU A 65 -26.68 7.26 -2.42
C LEU A 65 -26.11 6.41 -3.56
N GLU A 66 -26.28 5.07 -3.49
CA GLU A 66 -25.84 4.17 -4.58
C GLU A 66 -26.43 4.57 -5.93
N ASN A 67 -27.73 4.87 -5.99
CA ASN A 67 -28.40 5.25 -7.21
C ASN A 67 -27.93 6.62 -7.75
N ALA A 68 -27.56 7.53 -6.88
CA ALA A 68 -26.99 8.81 -7.27
C ALA A 68 -25.57 8.65 -7.82
N ILE A 69 -24.71 7.90 -7.09
CA ILE A 69 -23.32 7.70 -7.44
C ILE A 69 -23.20 6.85 -8.73
N LYS A 70 -24.10 5.89 -8.95
CA LYS A 70 -24.10 5.03 -10.16
C LYS A 70 -24.22 5.84 -11.47
N LYS A 71 -24.71 7.08 -11.43
CA LYS A 71 -24.82 7.95 -12.59
C LYS A 71 -23.52 8.71 -12.93
N VAL A 72 -22.47 8.56 -12.10
CA VAL A 72 -21.18 9.21 -12.33
C VAL A 72 -20.46 8.53 -13.48
N GLU A 73 -19.96 9.33 -14.42
CA GLU A 73 -19.16 8.84 -15.55
C GLU A 73 -17.84 8.23 -15.05
N GLU A 74 -17.35 7.27 -15.81
CA GLU A 74 -16.09 6.55 -15.51
C GLU A 74 -16.13 5.70 -14.23
N LEU A 75 -17.30 5.51 -13.61
CA LEU A 75 -17.47 4.59 -12.50
C LEU A 75 -17.32 3.13 -12.99
N HIS A 76 -16.31 2.46 -12.48
CA HIS A 76 -16.02 1.05 -12.77
C HIS A 76 -16.85 0.13 -11.88
N MET A 77 -16.79 0.31 -10.57
CA MET A 77 -17.45 -0.54 -9.59
C MET A 77 -17.93 0.29 -8.40
N LEU A 78 -19.05 -0.13 -7.81
CA LEU A 78 -19.61 0.46 -6.60
C LEU A 78 -19.82 -0.64 -5.57
N ARG A 79 -19.20 -0.53 -4.40
CA ARG A 79 -19.38 -1.45 -3.28
C ARG A 79 -19.90 -0.66 -2.08
N SER A 80 -20.87 -1.20 -1.37
CA SER A 80 -21.41 -0.60 -0.16
C SER A 80 -21.53 -1.62 0.96
N ALA A 81 -21.30 -1.15 2.18
CA ALA A 81 -21.54 -1.86 3.42
C ALA A 81 -22.48 -1.02 4.29
N THR A 82 -23.55 -1.59 4.76
CA THR A 82 -24.57 -0.92 5.58
C THR A 82 -24.66 -1.60 6.92
N SER A 83 -24.32 -0.88 7.96
CA SER A 83 -24.36 -1.29 9.35
C SER A 83 -25.43 -0.52 10.14
N ARG A 84 -25.48 -0.71 11.47
CA ARG A 84 -26.39 0.02 12.34
C ARG A 84 -25.97 1.49 12.46
N GLY A 85 -26.69 2.38 11.78
CA GLY A 85 -26.49 3.81 11.83
C GLY A 85 -25.48 4.37 10.87
N SER A 86 -24.66 3.56 10.21
CA SER A 86 -23.68 3.99 9.22
C SER A 86 -23.79 3.25 7.89
N CYS A 87 -23.35 3.91 6.85
CA CYS A 87 -23.20 3.33 5.53
C CYS A 87 -21.85 3.77 4.95
N GLU A 88 -21.07 2.81 4.51
CA GLU A 88 -19.84 3.05 3.78
C GLU A 88 -20.04 2.68 2.31
N ILE A 89 -19.72 3.60 1.39
CA ILE A 89 -19.77 3.35 -0.05
C ILE A 89 -18.38 3.60 -0.65
N SER A 90 -17.82 2.59 -1.29
CA SER A 90 -16.57 2.66 -2.05
C SER A 90 -16.90 2.76 -3.53
N ALA A 91 -16.61 3.91 -4.14
CA ALA A 91 -16.75 4.16 -5.57
C ALA A 91 -15.39 4.00 -6.25
N PHE A 92 -15.24 3.00 -7.11
CA PHE A 92 -14.05 2.75 -7.91
C PHE A 92 -14.25 3.32 -9.30
N LEU A 93 -13.38 4.23 -9.71
CA LEU A 93 -13.37 4.80 -11.05
C LEU A 93 -12.41 4.02 -11.96
N ASN A 94 -12.48 4.28 -13.26
CA ASN A 94 -11.52 3.69 -14.19
C ASN A 94 -10.09 4.20 -13.92
N TRP A 95 -9.10 3.34 -14.12
CA TRP A 95 -7.69 3.75 -14.01
C TRP A 95 -7.35 4.85 -15.01
N GLY A 96 -6.63 5.88 -14.55
CA GLY A 96 -6.28 7.05 -15.34
C GLY A 96 -7.31 8.20 -15.28
N THR A 97 -8.43 8.00 -14.60
CA THR A 97 -9.40 9.07 -14.32
C THR A 97 -8.82 10.10 -13.35
N ASP A 98 -9.09 11.38 -13.59
CA ASP A 98 -8.82 12.44 -12.62
C ASP A 98 -9.73 12.26 -11.38
N ILE A 99 -9.13 11.85 -10.26
CA ILE A 99 -9.87 11.55 -9.03
C ILE A 99 -10.48 12.79 -8.39
N ASP A 100 -9.86 13.98 -8.58
CA ASP A 100 -10.39 15.22 -8.06
C ASP A 100 -11.69 15.59 -8.79
N LEU A 101 -11.70 15.44 -10.11
CA LEU A 101 -12.89 15.59 -10.91
C LEU A 101 -13.94 14.51 -10.57
N GLY A 102 -13.50 13.27 -10.35
CA GLY A 102 -14.37 12.18 -9.91
C GLY A 102 -15.05 12.48 -8.58
N LYS A 103 -14.29 12.98 -7.60
CA LYS A 103 -14.83 13.40 -6.29
C LYS A 103 -15.87 14.53 -6.46
N GLN A 104 -15.56 15.58 -7.23
CA GLN A 104 -16.49 16.67 -7.50
C GLN A 104 -17.79 16.20 -8.16
N ARG A 105 -17.71 15.24 -9.10
CA ARG A 105 -18.90 14.65 -9.74
C ARG A 105 -19.75 13.86 -8.74
N ILE A 106 -19.13 13.08 -7.85
CA ILE A 106 -19.84 12.36 -6.78
C ILE A 106 -20.50 13.34 -5.81
N GLU A 107 -19.78 14.37 -5.36
CA GLU A 107 -20.32 15.42 -4.48
C GLU A 107 -21.53 16.12 -5.12
N ALA A 108 -21.46 16.45 -6.41
CA ALA A 108 -22.57 17.05 -7.15
C ALA A 108 -23.80 16.12 -7.16
N ARG A 109 -23.63 14.81 -7.43
CA ARG A 109 -24.73 13.84 -7.44
C ARG A 109 -25.35 13.64 -6.06
N ILE A 110 -24.55 13.62 -5.02
CA ILE A 110 -25.04 13.52 -3.63
C ILE A 110 -25.79 14.77 -3.24
N ASN A 111 -25.30 15.96 -3.60
CA ASN A 111 -25.99 17.22 -3.33
C ASN A 111 -27.35 17.33 -4.02
N GLU A 112 -27.51 16.75 -5.23
CA GLU A 112 -28.82 16.70 -5.93
C GLU A 112 -29.89 15.97 -5.10
N ILE A 113 -29.51 14.95 -4.33
CA ILE A 113 -30.45 14.15 -3.53
C ILE A 113 -30.49 14.53 -2.05
N LYS A 114 -29.67 15.49 -1.60
CA LYS A 114 -29.51 15.83 -0.18
C LYS A 114 -30.83 16.16 0.53
N GLN A 115 -31.78 16.76 -0.17
CA GLN A 115 -33.12 17.06 0.38
C GLN A 115 -34.01 15.82 0.57
N THR A 116 -33.68 14.72 -0.07
CA THR A 116 -34.41 13.44 0.06
C THR A 116 -33.86 12.54 1.15
N LEU A 117 -32.66 12.85 1.66
CA LEU A 117 -32.01 12.17 2.75
C LEU A 117 -32.50 12.70 4.10
N PRO A 118 -32.38 11.93 5.18
CA PRO A 118 -32.66 12.41 6.53
C PRO A 118 -31.86 13.67 6.85
N SER A 119 -32.48 14.62 7.58
CA SER A 119 -31.87 15.94 7.89
C SER A 119 -30.58 15.83 8.69
N ASP A 120 -30.48 14.79 9.51
CA ASP A 120 -29.41 14.62 10.51
C ASP A 120 -28.23 13.77 9.97
N VAL A 121 -28.31 13.31 8.70
CA VAL A 121 -27.24 12.52 8.09
C VAL A 121 -25.99 13.36 7.88
N ASN A 122 -24.89 12.91 8.43
CA ASN A 122 -23.55 13.45 8.17
C ASN A 122 -22.87 12.61 7.07
N ILE A 123 -22.49 13.27 5.98
CA ILE A 123 -21.84 12.60 4.84
C ILE A 123 -20.44 13.16 4.66
N VAL A 124 -19.45 12.26 4.72
CA VAL A 124 -18.04 12.56 4.49
C VAL A 124 -17.61 11.88 3.19
N ILE A 125 -16.93 12.60 2.31
CA ILE A 125 -16.46 12.10 1.00
C ILE A 125 -14.96 12.30 0.91
N GLU A 126 -14.21 11.21 0.83
CA GLU A 126 -12.76 11.22 0.86
C GLU A 126 -12.16 10.46 -0.32
N LYS A 127 -11.03 10.96 -0.82
CA LYS A 127 -10.20 10.22 -1.79
C LYS A 127 -9.35 9.23 -1.01
N MET A 128 -9.33 7.99 -1.44
CA MET A 128 -8.44 6.99 -0.84
C MET A 128 -7.00 7.21 -1.34
N ASN A 129 -6.13 7.45 -0.38
CA ASN A 129 -4.69 7.62 -0.61
C ASN A 129 -3.94 6.85 0.48
N PRO A 130 -2.82 6.20 0.19
CA PRO A 130 -1.96 5.56 1.21
C PRO A 130 -1.57 6.47 2.38
N SER A 131 -1.63 7.81 2.19
CA SER A 131 -1.32 8.79 3.25
C SER A 131 -2.42 8.97 4.31
N ILE A 132 -3.56 8.28 4.19
CA ILE A 132 -4.64 8.30 5.20
C ILE A 132 -4.22 7.55 6.46
N LEU A 133 -3.33 6.56 6.33
CA LEU A 133 -2.78 5.87 7.49
C LEU A 133 -1.76 6.76 8.21
N SER A 134 -1.75 6.63 9.53
CA SER A 134 -0.78 7.34 10.36
C SER A 134 0.64 6.85 10.08
N VAL A 135 1.55 7.78 9.88
CA VAL A 135 2.95 7.49 9.60
C VAL A 135 3.78 7.31 10.87
N MET A 136 3.36 7.94 11.97
CA MET A 136 4.00 7.82 13.28
C MET A 136 2.93 7.79 14.36
N ASN A 137 3.12 6.92 15.35
CA ASN A 137 2.16 6.73 16.41
C ASN A 137 2.85 6.74 17.78
N TYR A 138 2.27 7.50 18.70
CA TYR A 138 2.77 7.66 20.07
C TYR A 138 1.69 7.31 21.09
N SER A 139 2.11 6.77 22.23
CA SER A 139 1.30 6.61 23.43
C SER A 139 1.68 7.63 24.48
N LEU A 140 0.68 8.23 25.16
CA LEU A 140 0.92 9.19 26.25
C LEU A 140 0.68 8.50 27.60
N GLU A 141 1.76 8.23 28.32
CA GLU A 141 1.74 7.55 29.60
C GLU A 141 1.95 8.52 30.78
N GLY A 142 1.20 8.32 31.88
CA GLY A 142 1.39 9.10 33.10
C GLY A 142 0.83 8.34 34.30
N LYS A 143 1.71 7.99 35.28
CA LYS A 143 1.31 7.16 36.45
C LYS A 143 0.31 7.83 37.36
N ASP A 144 0.39 9.15 37.54
CA ASP A 144 -0.40 9.92 38.51
C ASP A 144 -1.44 10.84 37.87
N LYS A 145 -1.76 10.57 36.56
CA LYS A 145 -2.70 11.36 35.78
C LYS A 145 -3.92 10.56 35.41
N SER A 146 -5.09 11.16 35.48
CA SER A 146 -6.35 10.58 35.02
C SER A 146 -6.38 10.51 33.48
N GLN A 147 -7.19 9.62 32.93
CA GLN A 147 -7.36 9.50 31.49
C GLN A 147 -7.89 10.80 30.85
N VAL A 148 -8.67 11.59 31.61
CA VAL A 148 -9.13 12.92 31.20
C VAL A 148 -7.98 13.91 31.09
N GLU A 149 -7.08 13.94 32.08
CA GLU A 149 -5.91 14.82 32.05
C GLU A 149 -4.94 14.46 30.93
N LEU A 150 -4.68 13.16 30.73
CA LEU A 150 -3.83 12.70 29.64
C LEU A 150 -4.39 13.07 28.27
N ARG A 151 -5.70 12.87 28.05
CA ARG A 151 -6.35 13.28 26.80
C ARG A 151 -6.29 14.79 26.59
N LYS A 152 -6.51 15.56 27.65
CA LYS A 152 -6.39 17.03 27.60
C LYS A 152 -4.98 17.47 27.21
N LEU A 153 -3.94 16.88 27.76
CA LEU A 153 -2.55 17.15 27.36
C LEU A 153 -2.28 16.78 25.91
N ALA A 154 -2.79 15.63 25.45
CA ALA A 154 -2.64 15.20 24.06
C ALA A 154 -3.32 16.19 23.10
N GLU A 155 -4.57 16.61 23.37
CA GLU A 155 -5.37 17.44 22.47
C GLU A 155 -4.92 18.90 22.46
N PHE A 156 -4.67 19.50 23.66
CA PHE A 156 -4.45 20.93 23.79
C PHE A 156 -2.98 21.32 23.96
N THR A 157 -2.07 20.37 24.23
CA THR A 157 -0.64 20.67 24.39
C THR A 157 0.19 20.04 23.27
N ILE A 158 0.04 18.72 23.04
CA ILE A 158 0.89 17.99 22.11
C ILE A 158 0.43 18.20 20.65
N LYS A 159 -0.86 18.00 20.40
CA LYS A 159 -1.44 18.12 19.03
C LYS A 159 -1.08 19.47 18.37
N PRO A 160 -1.20 20.65 19.02
CA PRO A 160 -0.84 21.93 18.40
C PRO A 160 0.65 22.08 18.07
N ILE A 161 1.55 21.42 18.83
CA ILE A 161 2.98 21.44 18.56
C ILE A 161 3.27 20.61 17.32
N LEU A 162 2.73 19.39 17.26
CA LEU A 162 2.93 18.46 16.13
C LEU A 162 2.25 18.93 14.85
N ALA A 163 1.07 19.55 14.94
CA ALA A 163 0.34 20.07 13.77
C ALA A 163 1.04 21.24 13.06
N ARG A 164 2.00 21.91 13.72
CA ARG A 164 2.82 22.97 13.10
C ARG A 164 3.98 22.42 12.28
N VAL A 165 4.30 21.13 12.40
CA VAL A 165 5.42 20.54 11.68
C VAL A 165 5.11 20.55 10.18
N PRO A 166 6.03 21.09 9.35
CA PRO A 166 5.85 21.08 7.91
C PRO A 166 5.67 19.66 7.37
N GLY A 167 4.66 19.46 6.52
CA GLY A 167 4.36 18.16 5.94
C GLY A 167 3.41 17.28 6.77
N VAL A 168 3.08 17.65 8.00
CA VAL A 168 1.98 17.05 8.77
C VAL A 168 0.65 17.56 8.21
N SER A 169 -0.30 16.65 7.95
CA SER A 169 -1.66 17.01 7.51
C SER A 169 -2.62 17.14 8.67
N ASP A 170 -2.56 16.19 9.61
CA ASP A 170 -3.38 16.17 10.83
C ASP A 170 -2.67 15.37 11.94
N VAL A 171 -3.12 15.60 13.16
CA VAL A 171 -2.72 14.86 14.35
C VAL A 171 -3.98 14.38 15.05
N ALA A 172 -4.26 13.09 14.95
CA ALA A 172 -5.43 12.48 15.55
C ALA A 172 -5.12 12.01 16.99
N VAL A 173 -5.99 12.35 17.92
CA VAL A 173 -5.92 11.88 19.32
C VAL A 173 -7.06 10.89 19.56
N THR A 174 -6.73 9.65 19.90
CA THR A 174 -7.71 8.58 20.14
C THR A 174 -7.50 7.98 21.53
N GLY A 175 -8.57 7.53 22.19
CA GLY A 175 -8.49 7.03 23.56
C GLY A 175 -8.42 8.12 24.61
N GLY A 176 -8.16 7.74 25.85
CA GLY A 176 -8.36 8.59 27.02
C GLY A 176 -9.85 8.81 27.29
N LYS A 177 -10.18 9.72 28.20
CA LYS A 177 -11.57 10.05 28.54
C LYS A 177 -11.83 11.54 28.33
N VAL A 178 -13.05 11.86 27.87
CA VAL A 178 -13.51 13.24 27.69
C VAL A 178 -14.30 13.68 28.91
N LYS A 179 -13.98 14.84 29.46
CA LYS A 179 -14.69 15.44 30.58
C LYS A 179 -16.10 15.85 30.18
N GLU A 180 -17.09 15.56 31.04
CA GLU A 180 -18.46 16.08 30.94
C GLU A 180 -18.97 16.54 32.31
N TYR A 181 -19.96 17.43 32.32
CA TYR A 181 -20.76 17.70 33.51
C TYR A 181 -22.00 16.81 33.45
N HIS A 182 -22.14 15.92 34.46
CA HIS A 182 -23.27 15.03 34.59
C HIS A 182 -24.30 15.63 35.52
N VAL A 183 -25.48 15.92 34.98
CA VAL A 183 -26.64 16.36 35.74
C VAL A 183 -27.50 15.13 36.01
N ILE A 184 -27.31 14.50 37.17
CA ILE A 184 -28.00 13.27 37.57
C ILE A 184 -29.32 13.65 38.27
N LEU A 185 -30.44 13.39 37.61
CA LEU A 185 -31.78 13.78 38.04
C LEU A 185 -32.29 12.92 39.17
N ASP A 186 -32.89 13.55 40.21
CA ASP A 186 -33.63 12.89 41.27
C ASP A 186 -35.13 12.86 40.94
N ARG A 187 -35.59 11.76 40.38
CA ARG A 187 -36.99 11.59 39.97
C ARG A 187 -38.02 11.81 41.05
N LEU A 188 -37.71 11.40 42.28
CA LEU A 188 -38.66 11.55 43.40
C LEU A 188 -38.83 13.01 43.78
N LYS A 189 -37.73 13.76 43.86
CA LYS A 189 -37.77 15.19 44.12
C LYS A 189 -38.49 15.95 43.01
N MET A 190 -38.16 15.63 41.74
CA MET A 190 -38.81 16.20 40.56
C MET A 190 -40.33 15.93 40.58
N SER A 191 -40.73 14.70 40.81
CA SER A 191 -42.14 14.32 40.87
C SER A 191 -42.91 15.07 42.01
N ASN A 192 -42.29 15.22 43.16
CA ASN A 192 -42.88 15.99 44.29
C ASN A 192 -43.05 17.47 43.95
N LEU A 193 -42.16 18.03 43.16
CA LEU A 193 -42.22 19.44 42.69
C LEU A 193 -42.96 19.59 41.37
N ARG A 194 -43.43 18.50 40.76
CA ARG A 194 -44.13 18.45 39.46
C ARG A 194 -43.27 19.01 38.33
N ILE A 195 -41.96 18.76 38.34
CA ILE A 195 -41.02 19.18 37.34
C ILE A 195 -40.73 18.01 36.38
N THR A 196 -40.75 18.25 35.07
CA THR A 196 -40.46 17.22 34.07
C THR A 196 -39.01 17.32 33.59
N GLN A 197 -38.50 16.24 32.99
CA GLN A 197 -37.16 16.23 32.39
C GLN A 197 -37.04 17.25 31.25
N ALA A 198 -38.07 17.37 30.41
CA ALA A 198 -38.13 18.34 29.34
C ALA A 198 -38.00 19.79 29.83
N GLN A 199 -38.70 20.14 30.94
CA GLN A 199 -38.58 21.47 31.55
C GLN A 199 -37.14 21.75 32.02
N VAL A 200 -36.48 20.78 32.64
CA VAL A 200 -35.08 20.94 33.04
C VAL A 200 -34.18 21.14 31.84
N ALA A 201 -34.36 20.33 30.79
CA ALA A 201 -33.58 20.47 29.56
C ALA A 201 -33.79 21.81 28.88
N ASP A 202 -35.03 22.25 28.72
CA ASP A 202 -35.39 23.56 28.11
C ASP A 202 -34.76 24.72 28.89
N VAL A 203 -34.90 24.72 30.22
CA VAL A 203 -34.33 25.82 31.03
C VAL A 203 -32.83 25.84 30.93
N LEU A 204 -32.14 24.67 31.03
CA LEU A 204 -30.68 24.64 30.93
C LEU A 204 -30.16 25.06 29.54
N SER A 205 -30.85 24.64 28.49
CA SER A 205 -30.48 25.01 27.10
C SER A 205 -30.67 26.50 26.82
N GLN A 206 -31.70 27.13 27.43
CA GLN A 206 -32.03 28.56 27.28
C GLN A 206 -31.24 29.47 28.22
N SER A 207 -30.71 28.92 29.33
CA SER A 207 -30.00 29.70 30.34
C SER A 207 -28.51 29.78 30.18
N ASN A 208 -27.96 29.12 29.16
CA ASN A 208 -26.50 29.01 28.94
C ASN A 208 -26.13 29.44 27.52
N PHE A 209 -25.97 30.73 27.34
CA PHE A 209 -25.61 31.30 26.05
C PHE A 209 -24.90 32.64 26.17
N VAL A 210 -24.11 32.98 25.14
CA VAL A 210 -23.59 34.31 24.91
C VAL A 210 -24.11 34.77 23.54
N SER A 211 -24.79 35.87 23.51
CA SER A 211 -25.33 36.42 22.25
C SER A 211 -25.05 37.92 22.13
N SER A 212 -24.60 38.30 20.93
CA SER A 212 -24.44 39.70 20.59
C SER A 212 -25.75 40.22 20.00
N THR A 213 -26.29 41.33 20.55
CA THR A 213 -27.50 41.94 20.06
C THR A 213 -27.19 42.93 18.92
N SER A 214 -26.18 43.79 19.11
CA SER A 214 -25.81 44.82 18.14
C SER A 214 -24.57 45.59 18.59
N LEU A 215 -24.14 46.55 17.79
CA LEU A 215 -23.20 47.56 18.17
C LEU A 215 -23.96 48.82 18.59
N THR A 216 -23.59 49.39 19.72
CA THR A 216 -24.15 50.66 20.24
C THR A 216 -23.06 51.72 20.21
N GLU A 217 -23.39 52.93 19.73
CA GLU A 217 -22.48 54.05 19.66
C GLU A 217 -22.73 55.01 20.85
N ASP A 218 -21.68 55.37 21.56
CA ASP A 218 -21.72 56.41 22.59
C ASP A 218 -20.44 57.25 22.53
N TYR A 219 -20.55 58.55 22.36
CA TYR A 219 -19.43 59.51 22.29
C TYR A 219 -18.29 59.08 21.35
N ASN A 220 -18.59 58.76 20.13
CA ASN A 220 -17.61 58.28 19.13
C ASN A 220 -16.93 56.92 19.42
N ARG A 221 -17.49 56.13 20.32
CA ARG A 221 -17.04 54.79 20.62
C ARG A 221 -18.12 53.77 20.28
N MET A 222 -17.70 52.73 19.64
CA MET A 222 -18.55 51.56 19.35
C MET A 222 -18.42 50.55 20.46
N TYR A 223 -19.54 50.16 21.01
CA TYR A 223 -19.63 49.11 22.05
C TYR A 223 -20.36 47.89 21.47
N LEU A 224 -19.75 46.70 21.59
CA LEU A 224 -20.45 45.46 21.32
C LEU A 224 -21.41 45.19 22.50
N THR A 225 -22.69 45.11 22.21
CA THR A 225 -23.71 44.82 23.22
C THR A 225 -23.88 43.31 23.33
N LEU A 226 -23.51 42.72 24.44
CA LEU A 226 -23.57 41.30 24.72
C LEU A 226 -24.60 41.00 25.80
N THR A 227 -25.38 39.95 25.59
CA THR A 227 -26.08 39.25 26.66
C THR A 227 -25.23 38.02 27.00
N ASP A 228 -24.61 38.04 28.16
CA ASP A 228 -23.77 36.98 28.65
C ASP A 228 -24.48 36.26 29.79
N ALA A 229 -24.96 35.08 29.50
CA ALA A 229 -25.59 34.14 30.45
C ALA A 229 -24.78 32.81 30.48
N ALA A 230 -23.47 32.85 30.09
CA ALA A 230 -22.67 31.65 30.10
C ALA A 230 -22.52 31.07 31.50
N ILE A 231 -22.67 29.77 31.59
CA ILE A 231 -22.30 28.99 32.75
C ILE A 231 -20.81 28.66 32.63
N GLU A 232 -19.99 29.14 33.56
CA GLU A 232 -18.53 28.95 33.48
C GLU A 232 -18.03 27.77 34.35
N ASN A 233 -18.82 27.35 35.34
CA ASN A 233 -18.37 26.35 36.29
C ASN A 233 -19.54 25.56 36.93
N LYS A 234 -19.15 24.48 37.64
CA LYS A 234 -20.08 23.59 38.32
C LYS A 234 -21.00 24.35 39.29
N TYR A 235 -20.49 25.32 40.05
CA TYR A 235 -21.26 26.05 41.07
C TYR A 235 -22.39 26.86 40.42
N GLU A 236 -22.14 27.51 39.33
CA GLU A 236 -23.17 28.24 38.58
C GLU A 236 -24.22 27.31 37.99
N LEU A 237 -23.78 26.17 37.42
CA LEU A 237 -24.69 25.14 36.94
C LEU A 237 -25.59 24.62 38.04
N GLU A 238 -25.06 24.32 39.24
CA GLU A 238 -25.84 23.88 40.39
C GLU A 238 -26.87 24.89 40.88
N ASN A 239 -26.57 26.18 40.74
CA ASN A 239 -27.43 27.27 41.18
C ASN A 239 -28.36 27.83 40.10
N THR A 240 -28.37 27.23 38.88
CA THR A 240 -29.35 27.63 37.86
C THR A 240 -30.77 27.41 38.34
N VAL A 241 -31.62 28.45 38.21
CA VAL A 241 -33.03 28.41 38.64
C VAL A 241 -33.85 27.68 37.60
N ILE A 242 -34.41 26.54 37.98
CA ILE A 242 -35.26 25.68 37.13
C ILE A 242 -36.74 26.12 37.13
N LEU A 243 -37.23 26.46 38.32
CA LEU A 243 -38.60 26.92 38.50
C LEU A 243 -38.63 28.08 39.52
N ASN A 244 -39.27 29.14 39.14
CA ASN A 244 -39.53 30.22 40.03
C ASN A 244 -41.04 30.43 40.16
N SER A 245 -41.56 30.19 41.35
CA SER A 245 -42.97 30.43 41.68
C SER A 245 -43.04 31.47 42.81
N ALA A 246 -44.18 32.16 42.97
CA ALA A 246 -44.36 33.25 43.98
C ALA A 246 -44.02 32.84 45.43
N LYS A 247 -43.81 31.55 45.71
CA LYS A 247 -43.48 31.02 47.05
C LYS A 247 -42.17 30.25 47.15
N ASN A 248 -41.61 29.76 46.01
CA ASN A 248 -40.43 28.88 46.07
C ASN A 248 -39.57 29.06 44.80
N GLU A 249 -38.30 29.29 44.96
CA GLU A 249 -37.25 29.20 43.95
C GLU A 249 -36.67 27.81 44.03
N VAL A 250 -36.74 27.02 42.89
CA VAL A 250 -36.17 25.70 42.80
C VAL A 250 -34.93 25.77 41.94
N LYS A 251 -33.77 25.46 42.50
CA LYS A 251 -32.49 25.39 41.79
C LYS A 251 -32.19 23.98 41.32
N LEU A 252 -31.30 23.85 40.35
CA LEU A 252 -30.88 22.56 39.81
C LEU A 252 -30.41 21.62 40.94
N LYS A 253 -29.60 22.10 41.89
CA LYS A 253 -29.12 21.31 43.04
C LYS A 253 -30.22 20.71 43.94
N ASP A 254 -31.42 21.27 43.90
CA ASP A 254 -32.56 20.81 44.71
C ASP A 254 -33.20 19.54 44.09
N ILE A 255 -33.08 19.37 42.75
CA ILE A 255 -33.71 18.29 41.98
C ILE A 255 -32.69 17.38 41.26
N ALA A 256 -31.41 17.73 41.22
CA ALA A 256 -30.38 16.96 40.61
C ALA A 256 -29.05 17.07 41.36
N LYS A 257 -28.17 16.12 41.13
CA LYS A 257 -26.79 16.17 41.57
C LYS A 257 -25.89 16.45 40.38
N VAL A 258 -25.10 17.52 40.44
CA VAL A 258 -24.13 17.85 39.41
C VAL A 258 -22.77 17.25 39.79
N GLU A 259 -22.20 16.43 38.90
CA GLU A 259 -20.88 15.84 39.07
C GLU A 259 -20.03 16.07 37.85
N ILE A 260 -18.71 16.11 38.05
CA ILE A 260 -17.76 16.00 36.94
C ILE A 260 -17.62 14.51 36.64
N GLY A 261 -17.93 14.14 35.41
CA GLY A 261 -17.88 12.79 34.94
C GLY A 261 -17.07 12.65 33.64
N GLU A 262 -17.14 11.47 33.09
CA GLU A 262 -16.48 11.12 31.81
C GLU A 262 -17.57 10.78 30.80
N ARG A 263 -17.34 11.23 29.52
CA ARG A 263 -18.20 10.82 28.40
C ARG A 263 -18.22 9.29 28.31
N ARG A 264 -19.38 8.72 28.11
CA ARG A 264 -19.47 7.29 27.73
C ARG A 264 -18.95 7.13 26.34
N ASP A 265 -17.94 6.31 26.18
CA ASP A 265 -17.38 5.93 24.90
C ASP A 265 -17.47 4.41 24.75
N TYR A 266 -17.76 3.97 23.54
CA TYR A 266 -17.73 2.56 23.17
C TYR A 266 -16.38 2.17 22.55
N ILE A 267 -15.38 3.00 22.75
CA ILE A 267 -14.01 2.83 22.28
C ILE A 267 -13.09 2.66 23.49
N LYS A 268 -12.19 1.70 23.41
CA LYS A 268 -11.10 1.54 24.36
C LYS A 268 -9.78 1.32 23.66
N ILE A 269 -8.77 2.05 24.12
CA ILE A 269 -7.44 2.09 23.51
C ILE A 269 -6.41 1.66 24.54
N ASN A 270 -5.49 0.80 24.12
CA ASN A 270 -4.42 0.29 24.97
C ASN A 270 -3.09 0.29 24.19
N ALA A 271 -2.00 0.56 24.90
CA ALA A 271 -0.64 0.36 24.37
C ALA A 271 0.18 -0.39 25.42
N ASN A 272 0.82 -1.47 25.01
CA ASN A 272 1.67 -2.32 25.87
C ASN A 272 0.96 -2.71 27.20
N GLY A 273 -0.31 -3.10 27.11
CA GLY A 273 -1.11 -3.53 28.26
C GLY A 273 -1.67 -2.39 29.13
N LYS A 274 -1.50 -1.12 28.77
CA LYS A 274 -1.98 0.05 29.53
C LYS A 274 -3.03 0.83 28.77
N ASP A 275 -4.08 1.24 29.44
CA ASP A 275 -5.08 2.14 28.87
C ASP A 275 -4.49 3.56 28.79
N VAL A 276 -4.27 4.08 27.59
CA VAL A 276 -3.61 5.36 27.34
C VAL A 276 -4.19 6.05 26.10
N PRO A 277 -4.12 7.39 26.00
CA PRO A 277 -4.37 8.06 24.73
C PRO A 277 -3.28 7.74 23.72
N LEU A 278 -3.67 7.51 22.46
CA LEU A 278 -2.78 7.41 21.32
C LEU A 278 -2.82 8.72 20.53
N ILE A 279 -1.66 9.09 19.99
CA ILE A 279 -1.47 10.25 19.15
C ILE A 279 -0.91 9.74 17.83
N ALA A 280 -1.68 9.89 16.77
CA ALA A 280 -1.33 9.45 15.44
C ALA A 280 -1.06 10.66 14.55
N ILE A 281 0.06 10.65 13.86
CA ILE A 281 0.49 11.70 12.96
C ILE A 281 0.24 11.26 11.53
N LEU A 282 -0.51 12.07 10.79
CA LEU A 282 -0.81 11.89 9.38
C LEU A 282 0.02 12.89 8.58
N LYS A 283 0.65 12.43 7.50
CA LYS A 283 1.41 13.29 6.61
C LYS A 283 0.58 13.81 5.44
N GLN A 284 0.97 14.95 4.88
CA GLN A 284 0.43 15.40 3.61
C GLN A 284 0.84 14.43 2.49
N PRO A 285 -0.02 14.17 1.49
CA PRO A 285 0.28 13.21 0.43
C PRO A 285 1.63 13.45 -0.26
N SER A 286 1.95 14.69 -0.56
CA SER A 286 3.19 15.10 -1.25
C SER A 286 4.41 15.28 -0.32
N ALA A 287 4.26 15.13 1.00
CA ALA A 287 5.37 15.33 1.93
C ALA A 287 6.34 14.14 1.95
N ASN A 288 7.62 14.44 2.13
CA ASN A 288 8.66 13.43 2.33
C ASN A 288 8.54 12.82 3.73
N LEU A 289 8.30 11.52 3.80
CA LEU A 289 8.08 10.80 5.06
C LEU A 289 9.25 10.91 6.03
N ILE A 290 10.49 10.76 5.53
CA ILE A 290 11.69 10.81 6.38
C ILE A 290 11.89 12.22 6.94
N GLU A 291 11.70 13.26 6.12
CA GLU A 291 11.81 14.65 6.58
C GLU A 291 10.75 15.00 7.63
N VAL A 292 9.51 14.51 7.44
CA VAL A 292 8.43 14.69 8.41
C VAL A 292 8.77 13.99 9.73
N SER A 293 9.26 12.75 9.68
CA SER A 293 9.67 12.00 10.87
C SER A 293 10.82 12.72 11.60
N ASP A 294 11.86 13.14 10.89
CA ASP A 294 12.98 13.88 11.47
C ASP A 294 12.52 15.19 12.12
N ALA A 295 11.63 15.93 11.45
CA ALA A 295 11.07 17.18 11.98
C ALA A 295 10.21 16.95 13.22
N VAL A 296 9.41 15.87 13.25
CA VAL A 296 8.64 15.46 14.43
C VAL A 296 9.57 15.09 15.58
N HIS A 297 10.63 14.32 15.34
CA HIS A 297 11.61 13.96 16.36
C HIS A 297 12.32 15.18 16.94
N GLN A 298 12.58 16.22 16.15
CA GLN A 298 13.14 17.48 16.65
C GLN A 298 12.19 18.20 17.63
N GLN A 299 10.87 18.07 17.44
CA GLN A 299 9.87 18.67 18.35
C GLN A 299 9.74 17.91 19.69
N MET A 300 10.25 16.68 19.79
CA MET A 300 10.13 15.90 21.03
C MET A 300 10.73 16.64 22.24
N SER A 301 11.81 17.36 22.06
CA SER A 301 12.42 18.16 23.13
C SER A 301 11.54 19.35 23.60
N GLU A 302 10.71 19.91 22.71
CA GLU A 302 9.74 20.95 23.07
C GLU A 302 8.56 20.32 23.82
N ILE A 303 8.06 19.19 23.32
CA ILE A 303 6.97 18.44 23.95
C ILE A 303 7.36 17.98 25.36
N GLU A 304 8.55 17.41 25.55
CA GLU A 304 9.05 16.98 26.86
C GLU A 304 9.11 18.12 27.88
N ARG A 305 9.46 19.34 27.44
CA ARG A 305 9.46 20.53 28.33
C ARG A 305 8.06 21.03 28.66
N ALA A 306 7.11 20.82 27.74
CA ALA A 306 5.71 21.22 27.92
C ALA A 306 4.92 20.23 28.80
N LEU A 307 5.37 18.98 28.89
CA LEU A 307 4.70 17.94 29.67
C LEU A 307 4.98 18.05 31.17
N PRO A 308 3.99 17.79 32.04
CA PRO A 308 4.18 17.68 33.48
C PRO A 308 5.14 16.53 33.84
N LYS A 309 5.84 16.66 34.95
CA LYS A 309 6.72 15.60 35.45
C LYS A 309 5.94 14.29 35.64
N GLY A 310 6.53 13.19 35.13
CA GLY A 310 5.93 11.85 35.20
C GLY A 310 5.00 11.49 34.05
N VAL A 311 4.79 12.38 33.10
CA VAL A 311 4.12 12.12 31.83
C VAL A 311 5.15 11.93 30.74
N VAL A 312 5.05 10.86 29.97
CA VAL A 312 6.02 10.50 28.92
C VAL A 312 5.26 10.16 27.64
N LEU A 313 5.79 10.68 26.52
CA LEU A 313 5.34 10.32 25.18
C LEU A 313 6.26 9.23 24.63
N ARG A 314 5.69 8.05 24.29
CA ARG A 314 6.45 6.90 23.77
C ARG A 314 6.05 6.55 22.36
N PRO A 315 7.01 6.41 21.42
CA PRO A 315 6.70 5.87 20.11
C PRO A 315 6.36 4.38 20.25
N TYR A 316 5.40 3.91 19.46
CA TYR A 316 5.11 2.47 19.31
C TYR A 316 5.05 2.04 17.84
N TYR A 317 5.05 2.99 16.92
CA TYR A 317 5.15 2.74 15.48
C TYR A 317 5.74 3.96 14.77
N ASP A 318 6.71 3.72 13.91
CA ASP A 318 7.27 4.73 13.00
C ASP A 318 7.52 4.09 11.62
N GLN A 319 6.73 4.50 10.65
CA GLN A 319 6.87 4.03 9.27
C GLN A 319 8.19 4.47 8.64
N ALA A 320 8.74 5.61 9.06
CA ALA A 320 10.00 6.13 8.51
C ALA A 320 11.18 5.21 8.84
N ASP A 321 11.14 4.49 9.96
CA ASP A 321 12.16 3.49 10.32
C ASP A 321 12.23 2.37 9.27
N PHE A 322 11.09 1.78 8.90
CA PHE A 322 11.02 0.74 7.89
C PHE A 322 11.45 1.26 6.51
N VAL A 323 10.94 2.43 6.11
CA VAL A 323 11.25 3.06 4.82
C VAL A 323 12.73 3.40 4.73
N GLY A 324 13.31 3.97 5.80
CA GLY A 324 14.74 4.29 5.89
C GLY A 324 15.61 3.04 5.77
N ASP A 325 15.27 1.98 6.50
CA ASP A 325 15.98 0.70 6.46
C ASP A 325 15.88 0.04 5.07
N ALA A 326 14.70 0.05 4.44
CA ALA A 326 14.48 -0.49 3.09
C ALA A 326 15.31 0.27 2.03
N LEU A 327 15.29 1.59 2.05
CA LEU A 327 16.04 2.41 1.11
C LEU A 327 17.55 2.31 1.33
N SER A 328 18.00 2.24 2.59
CA SER A 328 19.40 2.02 2.93
C SER A 328 19.87 0.66 2.42
N SER A 329 19.10 -0.40 2.67
CA SER A 329 19.41 -1.76 2.21
C SER A 329 19.50 -1.84 0.68
N LEU A 330 18.58 -1.21 -0.04
CA LEU A 330 18.62 -1.17 -1.50
C LEU A 330 19.81 -0.35 -2.04
N LYS A 331 20.19 0.74 -1.36
CA LYS A 331 21.43 1.49 -1.68
C LYS A 331 22.66 0.60 -1.48
N ASP A 332 22.71 -0.17 -0.40
CA ASP A 332 23.82 -1.09 -0.13
C ASP A 332 23.90 -2.19 -1.20
N VAL A 333 22.78 -2.80 -1.57
CA VAL A 333 22.68 -3.77 -2.67
C VAL A 333 23.20 -3.18 -3.98
N LEU A 334 22.83 -1.94 -4.29
CA LEU A 334 23.29 -1.21 -5.48
C LEU A 334 24.82 -1.02 -5.45
N TRP A 335 25.39 -0.58 -4.33
CA TRP A 335 26.84 -0.41 -4.19
C TRP A 335 27.61 -1.73 -4.23
N ILE A 336 27.09 -2.77 -3.56
CA ILE A 336 27.68 -4.11 -3.58
C ILE A 336 27.65 -4.66 -5.01
N GLY A 337 26.52 -4.57 -5.71
CA GLY A 337 26.38 -5.00 -7.09
C GLY A 337 27.35 -4.29 -8.01
N LEU A 338 27.49 -2.97 -7.88
CA LEU A 338 28.44 -2.16 -8.63
C LEU A 338 29.90 -2.59 -8.40
N LEU A 339 30.31 -2.79 -7.15
CA LEU A 339 31.65 -3.22 -6.79
C LEU A 339 31.97 -4.62 -7.34
N LEU A 340 31.01 -5.55 -7.24
CA LEU A 340 31.15 -6.91 -7.74
C LEU A 340 31.28 -6.93 -9.29
N ALA A 341 30.47 -6.14 -9.99
CA ALA A 341 30.56 -6.00 -11.44
C ALA A 341 31.89 -5.39 -11.90
N LEU A 342 32.39 -4.41 -11.12
CA LEU A 342 33.71 -3.84 -11.35
C LEU A 342 34.82 -4.89 -11.21
N LEU A 343 34.74 -5.72 -10.17
CA LEU A 343 35.70 -6.82 -9.93
C LEU A 343 35.75 -7.77 -11.13
N VAL A 344 34.56 -8.18 -11.65
CA VAL A 344 34.49 -9.00 -12.88
C VAL A 344 35.15 -8.31 -14.05
N THR A 345 34.89 -7.02 -14.23
CA THR A 345 35.47 -6.23 -15.33
C THR A 345 37.03 -6.18 -15.24
N VAL A 346 37.56 -5.95 -14.05
CA VAL A 346 39.03 -5.94 -13.80
C VAL A 346 39.63 -7.30 -14.10
N LEU A 347 38.98 -8.38 -13.64
CA LEU A 347 39.47 -9.76 -13.83
C LEU A 347 39.57 -10.13 -15.31
N PHE A 348 38.57 -9.76 -16.12
CA PHE A 348 38.52 -10.13 -17.53
C PHE A 348 39.37 -9.20 -18.44
N LEU A 349 39.32 -7.89 -18.23
CA LEU A 349 40.07 -6.95 -19.04
C LEU A 349 41.58 -6.94 -18.74
N ARG A 350 41.95 -7.33 -17.51
CA ARG A 350 43.33 -7.31 -17.03
C ARG A 350 44.04 -5.97 -17.26
N SER A 351 43.28 -4.89 -17.31
CA SER A 351 43.72 -3.52 -17.54
C SER A 351 43.00 -2.58 -16.57
N LEU A 352 43.70 -2.12 -15.54
CA LEU A 352 43.15 -1.15 -14.57
C LEU A 352 42.66 0.10 -15.26
N LYS A 353 43.33 0.56 -16.33
CA LYS A 353 42.93 1.73 -17.11
C LYS A 353 41.56 1.53 -17.78
N ALA A 354 41.38 0.44 -18.52
CA ALA A 354 40.14 0.13 -19.19
C ALA A 354 38.98 -0.04 -18.16
N SER A 355 39.23 -0.70 -17.04
CA SER A 355 38.27 -0.84 -15.95
C SER A 355 37.94 0.49 -15.25
N SER A 356 38.90 1.40 -15.10
CA SER A 356 38.66 2.75 -14.54
C SER A 356 37.74 3.59 -15.42
N VAL A 357 37.79 3.42 -16.74
CA VAL A 357 36.86 4.12 -17.66
C VAL A 357 35.42 3.69 -17.37
N ILE A 358 35.19 2.38 -17.24
CA ILE A 358 33.86 1.83 -16.90
C ILE A 358 33.43 2.33 -15.51
N LEU A 359 34.34 2.29 -14.52
CA LEU A 359 34.06 2.76 -13.16
C LEU A 359 33.58 4.22 -13.11
N ILE A 360 34.16 5.09 -13.93
CA ILE A 360 33.79 6.52 -14.00
C ILE A 360 32.51 6.73 -14.79
N THR A 361 32.27 5.91 -15.82
CA THR A 361 31.08 6.02 -16.69
C THR A 361 29.78 5.73 -15.92
N ILE A 362 29.78 4.76 -15.01
CA ILE A 362 28.58 4.35 -14.27
C ILE A 362 28.04 5.47 -13.35
N PRO A 363 28.82 6.10 -12.46
CA PRO A 363 28.34 7.21 -11.66
C PRO A 363 27.80 8.38 -12.48
N ILE A 364 28.41 8.66 -13.65
CA ILE A 364 27.94 9.72 -14.55
C ILE A 364 26.59 9.34 -15.16
N THR A 365 26.41 8.09 -15.55
CA THR A 365 25.12 7.57 -16.06
C THR A 365 24.05 7.66 -14.99
N LEU A 366 24.33 7.21 -13.76
CA LEU A 366 23.41 7.32 -12.64
C LEU A 366 23.07 8.78 -12.29
N SER A 367 24.07 9.67 -12.32
CA SER A 367 23.85 11.10 -12.10
C SER A 367 22.92 11.70 -13.15
N LEU A 368 23.13 11.37 -14.43
CA LEU A 368 22.23 11.82 -15.49
C LEU A 368 20.81 11.23 -15.33
N THR A 369 20.71 9.98 -14.90
CA THR A 369 19.44 9.33 -14.57
C THR A 369 18.71 10.07 -13.43
N PHE A 370 19.40 10.42 -12.33
CA PHE A 370 18.79 11.18 -11.24
C PHE A 370 18.33 12.57 -11.68
N ILE A 371 19.10 13.27 -12.51
CA ILE A 371 18.68 14.55 -13.09
C ILE A 371 17.42 14.37 -13.94
N ALA A 372 17.35 13.33 -14.76
CA ALA A 372 16.19 13.08 -15.59
C ALA A 372 14.95 12.69 -14.74
N LEU A 373 15.11 11.82 -13.75
CA LEU A 373 14.02 11.45 -12.84
C LEU A 373 13.46 12.69 -12.11
N TYR A 374 14.34 13.54 -11.58
CA TYR A 374 13.94 14.80 -10.96
C TYR A 374 13.18 15.73 -11.93
N ALA A 375 13.69 15.89 -13.16
CA ALA A 375 13.07 16.73 -14.18
C ALA A 375 11.69 16.22 -14.63
N PHE A 376 11.46 14.92 -14.60
CA PHE A 376 10.18 14.30 -14.92
C PHE A 376 9.25 14.12 -13.71
N GLY A 377 9.65 14.56 -12.50
CA GLY A 377 8.82 14.49 -11.29
C GLY A 377 8.74 13.10 -10.67
N TYR A 378 9.66 12.19 -10.96
CA TYR A 378 9.71 10.89 -10.30
C TYR A 378 10.30 11.00 -8.90
N THR A 379 9.79 10.18 -7.98
CA THR A 379 10.27 10.08 -6.59
C THR A 379 11.31 8.97 -6.44
N PHE A 380 12.12 9.07 -5.39
CA PHE A 380 13.09 8.05 -5.02
C PHE A 380 12.40 7.03 -4.11
N ASN A 381 12.08 5.87 -4.63
CA ASN A 381 11.27 4.84 -3.97
C ASN A 381 11.78 3.43 -4.30
N ILE A 382 11.19 2.40 -3.68
CA ILE A 382 11.61 1.01 -3.90
C ILE A 382 11.61 0.66 -5.39
N MET A 383 10.59 1.07 -6.16
CA MET A 383 10.48 0.75 -7.59
C MET A 383 11.57 1.40 -8.43
N THR A 384 11.86 2.70 -8.17
CA THR A 384 12.91 3.43 -8.90
C THR A 384 14.30 2.91 -8.56
N ILE A 385 14.59 2.61 -7.28
CA ILE A 385 15.89 2.07 -6.85
C ILE A 385 16.09 0.65 -7.39
N GLY A 386 15.05 -0.20 -7.30
CA GLY A 386 15.09 -1.55 -7.84
C GLY A 386 15.30 -1.58 -9.35
N ALA A 387 14.64 -0.66 -10.08
CA ALA A 387 14.86 -0.46 -11.52
C ALA A 387 16.30 -0.09 -11.83
N ILE A 388 16.86 0.87 -11.09
CA ILE A 388 18.27 1.29 -11.26
C ILE A 388 19.21 0.13 -10.95
N ALA A 389 18.97 -0.62 -9.85
CA ALA A 389 19.77 -1.78 -9.49
C ALA A 389 19.75 -2.86 -10.59
N ALA A 390 18.58 -3.16 -11.16
CA ALA A 390 18.45 -4.07 -12.29
C ALA A 390 19.12 -3.53 -13.57
N ALA A 391 19.01 -2.23 -13.83
CA ALA A 391 19.62 -1.59 -14.99
C ALA A 391 21.15 -1.51 -14.93
N ILE A 392 21.79 -1.57 -13.74
CA ILE A 392 23.25 -1.54 -13.60
C ILE A 392 23.91 -2.62 -14.46
N GLY A 393 23.36 -3.83 -14.47
CA GLY A 393 23.87 -4.91 -15.31
C GLY A 393 23.87 -4.56 -16.80
N LEU A 394 22.84 -3.86 -17.27
CA LEU A 394 22.70 -3.40 -18.66
C LEU A 394 23.62 -2.21 -18.98
N ILE A 395 23.75 -1.25 -18.06
CA ILE A 395 24.68 -0.11 -18.18
C ILE A 395 26.11 -0.60 -18.36
N ILE A 396 26.49 -1.60 -17.58
CA ILE A 396 27.82 -2.19 -17.61
C ILE A 396 28.07 -2.91 -18.94
N ASP A 397 27.08 -3.58 -19.51
CA ASP A 397 27.15 -4.28 -20.80
C ASP A 397 27.53 -3.31 -21.94
N ASP A 398 26.78 -2.21 -22.08
CA ASP A 398 27.08 -1.16 -23.07
C ASP A 398 28.54 -0.64 -22.93
N ALA A 399 28.94 -0.31 -21.70
CA ALA A 399 30.27 0.23 -21.45
C ALA A 399 31.38 -0.81 -21.74
N ILE A 400 31.18 -2.08 -21.40
CA ILE A 400 32.09 -3.19 -21.64
C ILE A 400 32.33 -3.36 -23.16
N VAL A 401 31.25 -3.41 -23.94
CA VAL A 401 31.34 -3.64 -25.40
C VAL A 401 32.17 -2.54 -26.08
N VAL A 402 31.97 -1.29 -25.67
CA VAL A 402 32.72 -0.15 -26.24
C VAL A 402 34.18 -0.17 -25.79
N VAL A 403 34.45 -0.37 -24.51
CA VAL A 403 35.83 -0.40 -23.97
C VAL A 403 36.62 -1.58 -24.58
N GLU A 404 36.00 -2.75 -24.66
CA GLU A 404 36.62 -3.93 -25.26
C GLU A 404 36.94 -3.72 -26.75
N GLN A 405 36.02 -3.11 -27.52
CA GLN A 405 36.28 -2.80 -28.91
C GLN A 405 37.42 -1.79 -29.11
N ILE A 406 37.49 -0.77 -28.25
CA ILE A 406 38.61 0.19 -28.25
C ILE A 406 39.93 -0.56 -27.92
N HIS A 407 39.89 -1.40 -26.88
CA HIS A 407 41.05 -2.18 -26.46
C HIS A 407 41.53 -3.13 -27.57
N ARG A 408 40.61 -3.84 -28.22
CA ARG A 408 40.89 -4.71 -29.35
C ARG A 408 41.46 -3.96 -30.54
N SER A 409 40.92 -2.79 -30.88
CA SER A 409 41.45 -1.97 -31.97
C SER A 409 42.92 -1.57 -31.71
N HIS A 410 43.32 -1.38 -30.45
CA HIS A 410 44.71 -1.15 -30.07
C HIS A 410 45.58 -2.42 -30.18
N GLU A 411 45.05 -3.58 -29.86
CA GLU A 411 45.78 -4.86 -30.01
C GLU A 411 45.97 -5.25 -31.48
N GLU A 412 44.98 -4.96 -32.35
CA GLU A 412 45.02 -5.28 -33.78
C GLU A 412 45.89 -4.29 -34.59
N HIS A 413 45.91 -3.01 -34.20
CA HIS A 413 46.63 -1.94 -34.89
C HIS A 413 47.55 -1.14 -33.94
N PRO A 414 48.58 -1.76 -33.36
CA PRO A 414 49.43 -1.11 -32.36
C PRO A 414 50.22 0.08 -32.89
N ASP A 415 50.40 0.21 -34.21
CA ASP A 415 51.18 1.28 -34.87
C ASP A 415 50.35 2.54 -35.18
N GLU A 416 48.99 2.47 -35.08
CA GLU A 416 48.10 3.60 -35.30
C GLU A 416 47.98 4.48 -34.04
N ASN A 417 47.74 5.80 -34.25
CA ASN A 417 47.53 6.73 -33.15
C ASN A 417 46.29 6.33 -32.28
N SER A 418 46.48 6.20 -30.97
CA SER A 418 45.46 5.81 -30.00
C SER A 418 44.14 6.56 -30.16
N PHE A 419 44.18 7.85 -30.44
CA PHE A 419 42.98 8.68 -30.62
C PHE A 419 42.21 8.34 -31.90
N HIS A 420 42.92 8.04 -32.99
CA HIS A 420 42.31 7.61 -34.26
C HIS A 420 41.62 6.26 -34.09
N LEU A 421 42.23 5.35 -33.34
CA LEU A 421 41.67 4.03 -33.04
C LEU A 421 40.37 4.11 -32.22
N VAL A 422 40.30 4.99 -31.19
CA VAL A 422 39.06 5.25 -30.43
C VAL A 422 37.95 5.72 -31.38
N GLN A 423 38.23 6.70 -32.23
CA GLN A 423 37.25 7.22 -33.16
C GLN A 423 36.78 6.16 -34.20
N LYS A 424 37.70 5.33 -34.71
CA LYS A 424 37.40 4.22 -35.62
C LYS A 424 36.52 3.16 -34.95
N ALA A 425 36.85 2.81 -33.70
CA ALA A 425 36.07 1.86 -32.90
C ALA A 425 34.63 2.34 -32.66
N ILE A 426 34.45 3.61 -32.27
CA ILE A 426 33.11 4.16 -32.04
C ILE A 426 32.30 4.27 -33.33
N LYS A 427 32.91 4.75 -34.40
CA LYS A 427 32.23 4.83 -35.70
C LYS A 427 31.78 3.46 -36.20
N TYR A 428 32.57 2.43 -35.95
CA TYR A 428 32.25 1.03 -36.27
C TYR A 428 31.08 0.50 -35.42
N LEU A 429 31.11 0.77 -34.09
CA LEU A 429 30.09 0.25 -33.19
C LEU A 429 28.77 1.02 -33.23
N PHE A 430 28.76 2.28 -33.65
CA PHE A 430 27.59 3.16 -33.52
C PHE A 430 26.28 2.57 -34.05
N PRO A 431 26.23 1.98 -35.29
CA PRO A 431 24.99 1.37 -35.78
C PRO A 431 24.53 0.19 -34.92
N ALA A 432 25.50 -0.58 -34.39
CA ALA A 432 25.21 -1.69 -33.49
C ALA A 432 24.67 -1.22 -32.14
N MET A 433 25.30 -0.18 -31.59
CA MET A 433 24.86 0.41 -30.30
C MET A 433 23.43 0.98 -30.39
N VAL A 434 23.13 1.70 -31.49
CA VAL A 434 21.77 2.21 -31.71
C VAL A 434 20.76 1.06 -31.80
N GLY A 435 21.08 0.02 -32.57
CA GLY A 435 20.19 -1.13 -32.73
C GLY A 435 20.02 -1.95 -31.47
N SER A 436 21.09 -2.15 -30.70
CA SER A 436 21.05 -2.87 -29.42
C SER A 436 20.27 -2.09 -28.36
N SER A 437 20.63 -0.84 -28.13
CA SER A 437 19.93 0.00 -27.12
C SER A 437 18.45 0.19 -27.48
N LEU A 438 18.14 0.40 -28.78
CA LEU A 438 16.73 0.48 -29.21
C LEU A 438 15.98 -0.84 -28.98
N SER A 439 16.61 -1.99 -29.23
CA SER A 439 16.03 -3.31 -28.98
C SER A 439 15.70 -3.51 -27.50
N THR A 440 16.56 -3.04 -26.59
CA THR A 440 16.36 -3.16 -25.15
C THR A 440 15.33 -2.14 -24.61
N ILE A 441 15.33 -0.91 -25.12
CA ILE A 441 14.36 0.13 -24.71
C ILE A 441 12.94 -0.23 -25.16
N VAL A 442 12.79 -0.70 -26.38
CA VAL A 442 11.49 -0.98 -27.01
C VAL A 442 10.69 -2.06 -26.27
N ILE A 443 11.35 -2.96 -25.52
CA ILE A 443 10.69 -3.99 -24.71
C ILE A 443 9.84 -3.40 -23.59
N PHE A 444 10.28 -2.27 -23.04
CA PHE A 444 9.59 -1.61 -21.95
C PHE A 444 8.40 -0.76 -22.42
N PHE A 445 8.37 -0.39 -23.70
CA PHE A 445 7.30 0.48 -24.21
C PHE A 445 5.88 -0.10 -24.04
N PRO A 446 5.62 -1.42 -24.26
CA PRO A 446 4.30 -1.99 -24.05
C PRO A 446 3.80 -1.96 -22.62
N PHE A 447 4.67 -1.80 -21.63
CA PHE A 447 4.24 -1.64 -20.21
C PHE A 447 3.42 -0.37 -19.97
N ALA A 448 3.54 0.63 -20.86
CA ALA A 448 2.68 1.81 -20.81
C ALA A 448 1.19 1.50 -21.07
N LEU A 449 0.89 0.31 -21.61
CA LEU A 449 -0.47 -0.17 -21.87
C LEU A 449 -1.08 -0.91 -20.68
N MET A 450 -0.29 -1.21 -19.64
CA MET A 450 -0.79 -1.90 -18.45
C MET A 450 -1.64 -0.96 -17.59
N GLY A 451 -2.77 -1.48 -17.15
CA GLY A 451 -3.67 -0.83 -16.20
C GLY A 451 -3.59 -1.45 -14.80
N GLY A 452 -4.53 -1.08 -13.94
CA GLY A 452 -4.66 -1.64 -12.61
C GLY A 452 -3.52 -1.25 -11.66
N VAL A 453 -3.51 -1.89 -10.49
CA VAL A 453 -2.49 -1.71 -9.46
C VAL A 453 -1.11 -2.12 -9.99
N ALA A 454 -1.01 -3.29 -10.60
CA ALA A 454 0.24 -3.78 -11.17
C ALA A 454 0.82 -2.81 -12.22
N GLY A 455 -0.02 -2.31 -13.13
CA GLY A 455 0.39 -1.34 -14.14
C GLY A 455 0.96 -0.07 -13.53
N SER A 456 0.32 0.48 -12.50
CA SER A 456 0.75 1.71 -11.85
C SER A 456 2.12 1.57 -11.16
N TYR A 457 2.36 0.46 -10.45
CA TYR A 457 3.65 0.19 -9.82
C TYR A 457 4.76 -0.07 -10.83
N PHE A 458 4.51 -0.97 -11.79
CA PHE A 458 5.54 -1.40 -12.73
C PHE A 458 5.80 -0.38 -13.85
N LYS A 459 4.86 0.52 -14.13
CA LYS A 459 5.10 1.65 -15.02
C LYS A 459 6.23 2.53 -14.51
N VAL A 460 6.25 2.91 -13.24
CA VAL A 460 7.32 3.72 -12.64
C VAL A 460 8.66 3.01 -12.74
N MET A 461 8.70 1.69 -12.50
CA MET A 461 9.89 0.88 -12.66
C MET A 461 10.37 0.86 -14.12
N THR A 462 9.48 0.63 -15.08
CA THR A 462 9.83 0.55 -16.51
C THR A 462 10.22 1.90 -17.09
N ASP A 463 9.55 2.98 -16.72
CA ASP A 463 9.92 4.35 -17.10
C ASP A 463 11.31 4.71 -16.57
N THR A 464 11.62 4.35 -15.32
CA THR A 464 12.97 4.51 -14.75
C THR A 464 14.01 3.71 -15.53
N MET A 465 13.70 2.47 -15.93
CA MET A 465 14.58 1.66 -16.76
C MET A 465 14.81 2.29 -18.14
N ILE A 466 13.76 2.77 -18.81
CA ILE A 466 13.87 3.46 -20.11
C ILE A 466 14.77 4.69 -19.98
N ILE A 467 14.52 5.54 -18.98
CA ILE A 467 15.31 6.75 -18.70
C ILE A 467 16.78 6.36 -18.47
N THR A 468 17.03 5.35 -17.65
CA THR A 468 18.39 4.89 -17.32
C THR A 468 19.13 4.35 -18.55
N LEU A 469 18.45 3.57 -19.40
CA LEU A 469 19.04 3.04 -20.64
C LEU A 469 19.33 4.13 -21.66
N VAL A 470 18.44 5.11 -21.81
CA VAL A 470 18.68 6.29 -22.67
C VAL A 470 19.88 7.09 -22.15
N CYS A 471 19.97 7.32 -20.85
CA CYS A 471 21.11 7.98 -20.23
C CYS A 471 22.40 7.18 -20.42
N SER A 472 22.35 5.84 -20.26
CA SER A 472 23.48 4.93 -20.54
C SER A 472 23.98 5.06 -21.97
N PHE A 473 23.07 5.00 -22.94
CA PHE A 473 23.43 5.16 -24.35
C PHE A 473 24.14 6.51 -24.62
N ILE A 474 23.59 7.62 -24.10
CA ILE A 474 24.17 8.95 -24.29
C ILE A 474 25.58 9.05 -23.68
N VAL A 475 25.75 8.60 -22.43
CA VAL A 475 27.04 8.65 -21.74
C VAL A 475 28.05 7.70 -22.36
N THR A 476 27.63 6.50 -22.78
CA THR A 476 28.51 5.53 -23.45
C THR A 476 28.93 5.99 -24.85
N TRP A 477 28.05 6.66 -25.59
CA TRP A 477 28.35 7.18 -26.89
C TRP A 477 29.25 8.43 -26.86
N ILE A 478 28.96 9.40 -25.97
CA ILE A 478 29.64 10.70 -25.93
C ILE A 478 30.71 10.76 -24.86
N GLY A 479 30.40 10.30 -23.66
CA GLY A 479 31.20 10.46 -22.43
C GLY A 479 32.36 9.47 -22.41
N LEU A 480 32.07 8.16 -22.58
CA LEU A 480 33.07 7.10 -22.41
C LEU A 480 34.30 7.26 -23.33
N PRO A 481 34.17 7.60 -24.65
CA PRO A 481 35.32 7.83 -25.48
C PRO A 481 36.21 8.99 -24.99
N VAL A 482 35.59 10.06 -24.49
CA VAL A 482 36.31 11.21 -23.95
C VAL A 482 37.05 10.85 -22.65
N ILE A 483 36.39 10.11 -21.74
CA ILE A 483 37.02 9.61 -20.52
C ILE A 483 38.20 8.70 -20.87
N TYR A 484 38.05 7.80 -21.85
CA TYR A 484 39.11 6.93 -22.29
C TYR A 484 40.32 7.74 -22.87
N ILE A 485 40.03 8.77 -23.66
CA ILE A 485 41.06 9.68 -24.22
C ILE A 485 41.80 10.46 -23.11
N LEU A 486 41.07 10.97 -22.10
CA LEU A 486 41.65 11.74 -20.97
C LEU A 486 42.57 10.87 -20.09
N LEU A 487 42.22 9.61 -19.90
CA LEU A 487 42.98 8.63 -19.12
C LEU A 487 44.13 8.03 -19.98
N SER A 488 44.13 8.23 -21.29
CA SER A 488 45.18 7.75 -22.22
C SER A 488 46.27 8.78 -22.36
N ARG A 489 47.50 8.50 -21.86
CA ARG A 489 48.70 9.28 -22.19
C ARG A 489 49.13 8.91 -23.63
N GLU A 490 49.52 9.89 -24.42
CA GLU A 490 50.24 9.66 -25.69
C GLU A 490 51.53 8.90 -25.37
N LYS A 491 51.56 7.58 -25.56
CA LYS A 491 52.78 6.84 -25.64
C LYS A 491 52.99 6.44 -27.09
N HIS A 492 54.06 6.87 -27.66
CA HIS A 492 54.61 6.32 -28.88
C HIS A 492 54.83 4.83 -28.70
N SER A 493 54.35 4.05 -29.66
CA SER A 493 54.34 2.61 -29.78
C SER A 493 55.65 1.94 -29.29
N ILE A 494 55.51 1.12 -28.23
CA ILE A 494 56.42 -0.01 -28.09
C ILE A 494 55.90 -1.08 -29.04
N LYS A 495 56.74 -1.58 -29.95
CA LYS A 495 56.42 -2.65 -30.90
C LYS A 495 55.91 -3.92 -30.19
N GLU A 496 54.64 -3.95 -29.82
CA GLU A 496 53.96 -5.21 -29.45
C GLU A 496 53.50 -5.87 -30.78
N LYS A 497 53.84 -7.16 -30.93
CA LYS A 497 53.34 -7.95 -32.08
C LYS A 497 51.84 -7.99 -32.02
N SER A 498 51.16 -7.69 -33.15
CA SER A 498 49.71 -7.89 -33.34
C SER A 498 49.32 -9.29 -32.87
N LYS A 499 48.40 -9.36 -31.91
CA LYS A 499 47.89 -10.65 -31.42
C LYS A 499 46.78 -11.12 -32.36
N GLU A 500 47.08 -12.17 -33.11
CA GLU A 500 46.02 -12.86 -33.87
C GLU A 500 44.96 -13.45 -32.96
N ILE A 501 43.69 -13.30 -33.37
CA ILE A 501 42.53 -13.87 -32.64
C ILE A 501 42.64 -15.40 -32.68
N LYS A 502 42.79 -16.04 -31.50
CA LYS A 502 42.77 -17.47 -31.41
C LYS A 502 41.40 -18.01 -31.82
N THR A 503 41.33 -18.66 -33.00
CA THR A 503 40.11 -19.34 -33.46
C THR A 503 39.72 -20.45 -32.47
N ARG A 504 38.46 -20.57 -32.11
CA ARG A 504 37.94 -21.55 -31.17
C ARG A 504 37.40 -22.79 -31.91
N ASN A 505 38.21 -23.78 -32.09
CA ASN A 505 37.89 -25.00 -32.84
C ASN A 505 36.68 -25.78 -32.38
N TRP A 506 36.28 -25.65 -31.07
CA TRP A 506 35.08 -26.28 -30.53
C TRP A 506 33.80 -25.80 -31.24
N VAL A 507 33.79 -24.59 -31.78
CA VAL A 507 32.63 -24.04 -32.53
C VAL A 507 32.36 -24.87 -33.77
N TYR A 508 33.41 -25.29 -34.51
CA TYR A 508 33.26 -26.14 -35.71
C TYR A 508 32.56 -27.45 -35.39
N TYR A 509 32.86 -28.07 -34.20
CA TYR A 509 32.19 -29.30 -33.78
C TYR A 509 30.68 -29.18 -33.70
N PHE A 510 30.17 -28.10 -33.11
CA PHE A 510 28.73 -27.85 -33.00
C PHE A 510 28.12 -27.44 -34.36
N LEU A 511 28.83 -26.69 -35.18
CA LEU A 511 28.38 -26.35 -36.54
C LEU A 511 28.22 -27.59 -37.39
N GLN A 512 29.15 -28.58 -37.31
CA GLN A 512 29.08 -29.82 -38.08
C GLN A 512 27.99 -30.79 -37.58
N LYS A 513 27.58 -30.70 -36.31
CA LYS A 513 26.54 -31.52 -35.68
C LYS A 513 25.33 -30.70 -35.21
N PRO A 514 24.53 -30.10 -36.14
CA PRO A 514 23.38 -29.24 -35.78
C PRO A 514 22.34 -29.95 -34.92
N VAL A 515 22.26 -31.29 -34.99
CA VAL A 515 21.34 -32.11 -34.18
C VAL A 515 21.51 -31.85 -32.68
N ILE A 516 22.74 -31.54 -32.21
CA ILE A 516 23.00 -31.26 -30.79
C ILE A 516 22.31 -29.95 -30.39
N ALA A 517 22.45 -28.88 -31.17
CA ALA A 517 21.82 -27.60 -30.92
C ALA A 517 20.28 -27.69 -31.00
N LEU A 518 19.75 -28.39 -31.98
CA LEU A 518 18.30 -28.61 -32.13
C LEU A 518 17.76 -29.50 -31.02
N GLY A 519 18.47 -30.56 -30.62
CA GLY A 519 18.11 -31.41 -29.48
C GLY A 519 18.07 -30.61 -28.17
N PHE A 520 19.03 -29.68 -27.97
CA PHE A 520 19.04 -28.78 -26.82
C PHE A 520 17.82 -27.84 -26.83
N CYS A 521 17.44 -27.25 -27.97
CA CYS A 521 16.24 -26.46 -28.13
C CYS A 521 14.97 -27.25 -27.79
N THR A 522 14.88 -28.49 -28.30
CA THR A 522 13.74 -29.37 -28.00
C THR A 522 13.67 -29.71 -26.50
N LEU A 523 14.80 -30.01 -25.88
CA LEU A 523 14.88 -30.25 -24.43
C LEU A 523 14.35 -29.05 -23.62
N LEU A 524 14.73 -27.82 -24.01
CA LEU A 524 14.25 -26.61 -23.36
C LEU A 524 12.74 -26.42 -23.50
N ILE A 525 12.21 -26.64 -24.69
CA ILE A 525 10.75 -26.54 -24.94
C ILE A 525 10.00 -27.56 -24.07
N VAL A 526 10.49 -28.81 -24.02
CA VAL A 526 9.89 -29.87 -23.18
C VAL A 526 9.99 -29.49 -21.70
N ALA A 527 11.17 -28.98 -21.26
CA ALA A 527 11.33 -28.54 -19.86
C ALA A 527 10.35 -27.41 -19.49
N VAL A 528 10.18 -26.42 -20.35
CA VAL A 528 9.18 -25.34 -20.12
C VAL A 528 7.78 -25.91 -20.02
N PHE A 529 7.39 -26.81 -20.91
CA PHE A 529 6.05 -27.40 -20.92
C PHE A 529 5.77 -28.23 -19.65
N LEU A 530 6.80 -28.87 -19.06
CA LEU A 530 6.68 -29.65 -17.84
C LEU A 530 6.73 -28.79 -16.56
N ILE A 531 7.45 -27.65 -16.60
CA ILE A 531 7.66 -26.78 -15.45
C ILE A 531 6.51 -25.78 -15.29
N LEU A 532 6.04 -25.18 -16.39
CA LEU A 532 5.05 -24.09 -16.34
C LEU A 532 3.78 -24.42 -15.53
N PRO A 533 3.20 -25.63 -15.62
CA PRO A 533 2.02 -26.00 -14.82
C PRO A 533 2.32 -26.21 -13.33
N LYS A 534 3.60 -26.35 -12.96
CA LYS A 534 4.02 -26.62 -11.59
C LYS A 534 4.62 -25.41 -10.87
N LEU A 535 4.74 -24.30 -11.59
CA LEU A 535 5.23 -23.07 -11.00
C LEU A 535 4.17 -22.46 -10.10
N PRO A 536 4.53 -22.18 -8.82
CA PRO A 536 3.65 -21.40 -7.94
C PRO A 536 3.34 -20.05 -8.58
N SER A 537 2.16 -19.51 -8.32
CA SER A 537 1.77 -18.21 -8.85
C SER A 537 1.24 -17.28 -7.77
N GLY A 538 1.67 -16.01 -7.81
CA GLY A 538 1.28 -14.95 -6.89
C GLY A 538 0.99 -13.64 -7.63
N PHE A 539 0.47 -12.64 -6.94
CA PHE A 539 0.19 -11.33 -7.53
C PHE A 539 1.40 -10.41 -7.42
N LEU A 540 1.65 -9.86 -6.24
CA LEU A 540 2.82 -9.04 -5.92
C LEU A 540 3.78 -9.82 -5.02
N PRO A 541 5.09 -9.52 -5.05
CA PRO A 541 6.03 -10.08 -4.08
C PRO A 541 5.71 -9.57 -2.67
N GLU A 542 5.73 -10.46 -1.70
CA GLU A 542 5.56 -10.12 -0.29
C GLU A 542 6.83 -9.49 0.28
N MET A 543 6.66 -8.57 1.24
CA MET A 543 7.75 -7.93 1.98
C MET A 543 7.67 -8.33 3.45
N ASP A 544 8.81 -8.43 4.09
CA ASP A 544 8.90 -8.60 5.55
C ASP A 544 9.00 -7.21 6.20
N GLU A 545 7.87 -6.66 6.64
CA GLU A 545 7.75 -5.29 7.15
C GLU A 545 8.14 -5.16 8.62
N GLY A 546 8.12 -6.26 9.36
CA GLY A 546 8.34 -6.23 10.81
C GLY A 546 7.22 -5.59 11.62
N ALA A 547 6.08 -5.34 11.01
CA ALA A 547 4.87 -4.83 11.66
C ALA A 547 3.67 -5.67 11.25
N ILE A 548 2.85 -6.08 12.22
CA ILE A 548 1.68 -6.93 12.03
C ILE A 548 0.43 -6.11 12.39
N VAL A 549 -0.57 -6.14 11.52
CA VAL A 549 -1.95 -5.78 11.84
C VAL A 549 -2.70 -7.07 12.13
N MET A 550 -3.34 -7.15 13.27
CA MET A 550 -4.19 -8.27 13.63
C MET A 550 -5.59 -7.76 13.92
N ASP A 551 -6.50 -7.98 12.97
CA ASP A 551 -7.91 -7.72 13.17
C ASP A 551 -8.55 -8.83 14.00
N TYR A 552 -9.56 -8.48 14.79
CA TYR A 552 -10.28 -9.46 15.59
C TYR A 552 -11.77 -9.13 15.66
N VAL A 553 -12.59 -10.17 15.75
CA VAL A 553 -14.02 -10.07 16.03
C VAL A 553 -14.34 -11.00 17.19
N SER A 554 -14.81 -10.43 18.32
CA SER A 554 -15.31 -11.20 19.44
C SER A 554 -16.79 -11.58 19.23
N PRO A 555 -17.32 -12.56 19.98
CA PRO A 555 -18.70 -13.02 19.77
C PRO A 555 -19.71 -11.88 19.68
N PRO A 556 -20.67 -11.93 18.73
CA PRO A 556 -21.64 -10.87 18.51
C PRO A 556 -22.38 -10.43 19.77
N GLY A 557 -22.44 -9.09 20.00
CA GLY A 557 -23.06 -8.51 21.18
C GLY A 557 -22.20 -8.53 22.43
N SER A 558 -20.91 -8.89 22.34
CA SER A 558 -19.98 -8.73 23.46
C SER A 558 -19.87 -7.26 23.85
N SER A 559 -19.95 -6.99 25.14
CA SER A 559 -19.76 -5.62 25.64
C SER A 559 -18.29 -5.22 25.58
N LEU A 560 -18.02 -3.91 25.57
CA LEU A 560 -16.67 -3.36 25.59
C LEU A 560 -15.78 -3.98 26.69
N ASP A 561 -16.35 -4.19 27.90
CA ASP A 561 -15.61 -4.80 29.01
C ASP A 561 -15.40 -6.31 28.86
N ALA A 562 -16.32 -7.02 28.17
CA ALA A 562 -16.16 -8.44 27.90
C ALA A 562 -15.07 -8.64 26.82
N THR A 563 -15.10 -7.84 25.77
CA THR A 563 -14.06 -7.82 24.74
C THR A 563 -12.70 -7.48 25.36
N ASP A 564 -12.61 -6.43 26.18
CA ASP A 564 -11.36 -6.02 26.84
C ASP A 564 -10.76 -7.14 27.71
N LYS A 565 -11.59 -7.92 28.39
CA LYS A 565 -11.12 -9.07 29.20
C LYS A 565 -10.53 -10.19 28.33
N MET A 566 -11.13 -10.48 27.19
CA MET A 566 -10.58 -11.44 26.23
C MET A 566 -9.25 -10.95 25.66
N LEU A 567 -9.18 -9.68 25.24
CA LEU A 567 -7.98 -9.11 24.63
C LEU A 567 -6.81 -8.95 25.60
N LYS A 568 -7.05 -8.81 26.92
CA LYS A 568 -5.98 -8.86 27.93
C LYS A 568 -5.23 -10.18 27.95
N VAL A 569 -5.85 -11.27 27.54
CA VAL A 569 -5.17 -12.55 27.37
C VAL A 569 -4.17 -12.46 26.21
N ILE A 570 -4.59 -11.81 25.12
CA ILE A 570 -3.72 -11.54 23.97
C ILE A 570 -2.57 -10.61 24.36
N ASP A 571 -2.86 -9.54 25.13
CA ASP A 571 -1.80 -8.65 25.67
C ASP A 571 -0.71 -9.47 26.39
N GLY A 572 -1.12 -10.50 27.17
CA GLY A 572 -0.18 -11.42 27.81
C GLY A 572 0.62 -12.26 26.81
N ILE A 573 -0.05 -12.82 25.80
CA ILE A 573 0.61 -13.62 24.74
C ILE A 573 1.66 -12.78 23.99
N LEU A 574 1.32 -11.55 23.65
CA LEU A 574 2.22 -10.63 22.94
C LEU A 574 3.41 -10.21 23.83
N ALA A 575 3.17 -9.91 25.09
CA ALA A 575 4.24 -9.56 26.04
C ALA A 575 5.23 -10.70 26.29
N ASP A 576 4.77 -11.97 26.21
CA ASP A 576 5.58 -13.16 26.36
C ASP A 576 6.29 -13.61 25.05
N THR A 577 6.00 -12.96 23.92
CA THR A 577 6.62 -13.29 22.62
C THR A 577 7.92 -12.49 22.46
N PRO A 578 9.09 -13.15 22.40
CA PRO A 578 10.39 -12.45 22.44
C PRO A 578 10.64 -11.52 21.26
N GLU A 579 10.06 -11.81 20.11
CA GLU A 579 10.19 -11.05 18.87
C GLU A 579 9.39 -9.74 18.86
N VAL A 580 8.37 -9.62 19.73
CA VAL A 580 7.54 -8.41 19.84
C VAL A 580 8.31 -7.31 20.57
N GLU A 581 8.34 -6.10 20.01
CA GLU A 581 8.92 -4.90 20.61
C GLU A 581 7.87 -4.09 21.34
N SER A 582 6.75 -3.83 20.68
CA SER A 582 5.64 -3.05 21.22
C SER A 582 4.34 -3.43 20.52
N PHE A 583 3.24 -3.14 21.16
CA PHE A 583 1.92 -3.32 20.54
C PHE A 583 0.91 -2.30 21.06
N SER A 584 -0.07 -2.02 20.23
CA SER A 584 -1.26 -1.25 20.61
C SER A 584 -2.50 -1.97 20.15
N ARG A 585 -3.60 -1.80 20.89
CA ARG A 585 -4.90 -2.33 20.49
C ARG A 585 -6.00 -1.29 20.58
N ARG A 586 -6.96 -1.46 19.72
CA ARG A 586 -8.17 -0.65 19.62
C ARG A 586 -9.38 -1.55 19.75
N ILE A 587 -10.39 -1.12 20.50
CA ILE A 587 -11.68 -1.77 20.65
C ILE A 587 -12.75 -0.76 20.24
N GLY A 588 -13.69 -1.15 19.37
CA GLY A 588 -14.73 -0.28 18.85
C GLY A 588 -14.22 0.75 17.83
N THR A 589 -13.00 0.58 17.36
CA THR A 589 -12.37 1.36 16.29
C THR A 589 -11.17 0.60 15.72
N GLN A 590 -10.77 0.90 14.50
CA GLN A 590 -9.63 0.30 13.82
C GLN A 590 -8.57 1.33 13.45
N MET A 591 -7.42 0.88 12.93
CA MET A 591 -6.38 1.73 12.37
C MET A 591 -6.96 2.50 11.18
N GLY A 592 -6.81 3.83 11.18
CA GLY A 592 -7.55 4.72 10.27
C GLY A 592 -8.75 5.40 10.93
N PHE A 593 -9.01 5.11 12.23
CA PHE A 593 -10.01 5.76 13.10
C PHE A 593 -11.47 5.53 12.69
N PHE A 594 -11.76 4.43 11.99
CA PHE A 594 -13.12 4.01 11.72
C PHE A 594 -13.75 3.48 13.00
N ILE A 595 -14.98 3.94 13.31
CA ILE A 595 -15.75 3.44 14.44
C ILE A 595 -16.39 2.11 14.03
N THR A 596 -16.16 1.09 14.84
CA THR A 596 -16.74 -0.26 14.68
C THR A 596 -17.66 -0.60 15.85
N GLU A 597 -18.26 -1.78 15.83
CA GLU A 597 -18.99 -2.31 16.99
C GLU A 597 -18.01 -2.57 18.16
N PRO A 598 -18.47 -2.55 19.44
CA PRO A 598 -17.60 -2.77 20.60
C PRO A 598 -16.97 -4.17 20.71
N ASN A 599 -17.37 -5.10 19.86
CA ASN A 599 -16.81 -6.44 19.74
C ASN A 599 -15.80 -6.60 18.61
N ASP A 600 -15.47 -5.51 17.91
CA ASP A 600 -14.56 -5.48 16.75
C ASP A 600 -13.45 -4.45 16.98
N GLY A 601 -12.30 -4.71 16.39
CA GLY A 601 -11.14 -3.83 16.44
C GLY A 601 -9.87 -4.49 15.95
N ASP A 602 -8.73 -3.88 16.23
CA ASP A 602 -7.44 -4.35 15.75
C ASP A 602 -6.30 -4.22 16.76
N PHE A 603 -5.21 -4.90 16.45
CA PHE A 603 -3.89 -4.72 17.06
C PHE A 603 -2.91 -4.24 16.01
N LEU A 604 -2.03 -3.33 16.38
CA LEU A 604 -0.79 -3.04 15.67
C LEU A 604 0.37 -3.55 16.52
N ILE A 605 1.12 -4.51 15.98
CA ILE A 605 2.20 -5.19 16.68
C ILE A 605 3.50 -4.89 15.95
N GLN A 606 4.45 -4.24 16.62
CA GLN A 606 5.78 -3.96 16.10
C GLN A 606 6.75 -5.05 16.53
N LEU A 607 7.47 -5.62 15.60
CA LEU A 607 8.49 -6.61 15.86
C LEU A 607 9.88 -5.96 15.98
N LYS A 608 10.76 -6.61 16.74
CA LYS A 608 12.16 -6.19 16.90
C LYS A 608 12.91 -6.27 15.57
N LYS A 609 13.77 -5.30 15.29
CA LYS A 609 14.62 -5.29 14.08
C LYS A 609 15.56 -6.50 14.01
N ASN A 610 16.18 -6.87 15.15
CA ASN A 610 17.12 -8.00 15.25
C ASN A 610 16.38 -9.29 15.66
N ARG A 611 15.54 -9.83 14.80
CA ARG A 611 14.85 -11.09 14.98
C ARG A 611 15.40 -12.18 14.06
N THR A 612 15.20 -13.43 14.43
CA THR A 612 15.60 -14.60 13.64
C THR A 612 14.44 -15.16 12.81
N LYS A 613 13.20 -14.90 13.24
CA LYS A 613 11.97 -15.34 12.57
C LYS A 613 11.44 -14.26 11.65
N THR A 614 10.82 -14.66 10.55
CA THR A 614 10.08 -13.76 9.66
C THR A 614 8.80 -13.25 10.33
N THR A 615 8.22 -12.16 9.79
CA THR A 615 6.93 -11.65 10.27
C THR A 615 5.83 -12.71 10.16
N GLU A 616 5.82 -13.51 9.09
CA GLU A 616 4.86 -14.59 8.88
C GLU A 616 5.02 -15.71 9.93
N GLU A 617 6.25 -16.17 10.21
CA GLU A 617 6.51 -17.19 11.24
C GLU A 617 6.07 -16.73 12.64
N VAL A 618 6.27 -15.44 12.97
CA VAL A 618 5.83 -14.87 14.26
C VAL A 618 4.29 -14.78 14.31
N SER A 619 3.65 -14.36 13.20
CA SER A 619 2.20 -14.32 13.08
C SER A 619 1.56 -15.70 13.28
N ASP A 620 2.14 -16.76 12.68
CA ASP A 620 1.65 -18.14 12.81
C ASP A 620 1.81 -18.65 14.25
N GLU A 621 2.91 -18.33 14.94
CA GLU A 621 3.12 -18.68 16.34
C GLU A 621 2.08 -18.01 17.24
N ILE A 622 1.84 -16.69 17.06
CA ILE A 622 0.87 -15.94 17.84
C ILE A 622 -0.53 -16.47 17.56
N ARG A 623 -0.89 -16.68 16.29
CA ARG A 623 -2.18 -17.27 15.87
C ARG A 623 -2.45 -18.59 16.58
N GLY A 624 -1.53 -19.53 16.52
CA GLY A 624 -1.69 -20.85 17.14
C GLY A 624 -1.81 -20.80 18.68
N ARG A 625 -1.26 -19.78 19.34
CA ARG A 625 -1.43 -19.56 20.78
C ARG A 625 -2.79 -18.95 21.10
N ILE A 626 -3.27 -18.01 20.29
CA ILE A 626 -4.58 -17.35 20.46
C ILE A 626 -5.71 -18.37 20.24
N GLU A 627 -5.71 -19.09 19.12
CA GLU A 627 -6.72 -20.08 18.78
C GLU A 627 -6.90 -21.16 19.87
N LYS A 628 -5.80 -21.61 20.47
CA LYS A 628 -5.83 -22.57 21.58
C LYS A 628 -6.42 -21.98 22.86
N THR A 629 -6.24 -20.69 23.10
CA THR A 629 -6.61 -20.05 24.36
C THR A 629 -8.00 -19.41 24.29
N LEU A 630 -8.34 -18.85 23.11
CA LEU A 630 -9.56 -18.10 22.84
C LEU A 630 -10.24 -18.59 21.54
N PRO A 631 -10.74 -19.82 21.49
CA PRO A 631 -11.31 -20.40 20.26
C PRO A 631 -12.60 -19.71 19.77
N SER A 632 -13.19 -18.81 20.55
CA SER A 632 -14.37 -18.04 20.20
C SER A 632 -14.07 -16.66 19.60
N LEU A 633 -12.79 -16.30 19.51
CA LEU A 633 -12.34 -15.05 18.91
C LEU A 633 -11.91 -15.31 17.47
N GLU A 634 -12.53 -14.65 16.52
CA GLU A 634 -12.07 -14.64 15.14
C GLU A 634 -10.93 -13.66 15.01
N ILE A 635 -9.85 -14.08 14.35
CA ILE A 635 -8.63 -13.29 14.15
C ILE A 635 -8.17 -13.37 12.72
N ASP A 636 -7.61 -12.26 12.24
CA ASP A 636 -7.00 -12.14 10.93
C ASP A 636 -5.67 -11.40 11.03
N PHE A 637 -4.62 -11.97 10.42
CA PHE A 637 -3.28 -11.42 10.48
C PHE A 637 -2.85 -10.86 9.14
N GLY A 638 -2.43 -9.60 9.11
CA GLY A 638 -1.85 -8.93 7.95
C GLY A 638 -0.55 -8.21 8.29
N GLN A 639 0.12 -7.72 7.27
CA GLN A 639 1.20 -6.74 7.41
C GLN A 639 0.64 -5.36 7.02
N VAL A 640 1.15 -4.27 7.63
CA VAL A 640 0.59 -2.92 7.51
C VAL A 640 0.44 -2.46 6.06
N MET A 641 1.48 -2.67 5.24
CA MET A 641 1.47 -2.25 3.84
C MET A 641 0.65 -3.19 2.96
N GLY A 642 0.70 -4.50 3.27
CA GLY A 642 -0.12 -5.50 2.59
C GLY A 642 -1.61 -5.25 2.81
N ASP A 643 -2.01 -4.92 4.02
CA ASP A 643 -3.37 -4.57 4.40
C ASP A 643 -3.84 -3.27 3.72
N MET A 644 -3.01 -2.23 3.76
CA MET A 644 -3.26 -0.98 3.05
C MET A 644 -3.47 -1.19 1.54
N LEU A 645 -2.66 -2.03 0.91
CA LEU A 645 -2.82 -2.34 -0.52
C LEU A 645 -4.12 -3.10 -0.80
N GLY A 646 -4.50 -4.01 0.10
CA GLY A 646 -5.76 -4.72 0.05
C GLY A 646 -6.96 -3.77 0.08
N ASP A 647 -6.97 -2.84 1.02
CA ASP A 647 -8.00 -1.79 1.13
C ASP A 647 -8.13 -0.95 -0.14
N LEU A 648 -7.01 -0.61 -0.76
CA LEU A 648 -6.99 0.16 -2.00
C LEU A 648 -7.51 -0.65 -3.20
N MET A 649 -7.30 -1.98 -3.20
CA MET A 649 -7.70 -2.90 -4.28
C MET A 649 -9.16 -3.38 -4.21
N ALA A 650 -9.96 -2.94 -3.26
CA ALA A 650 -11.33 -3.42 -3.01
C ALA A 650 -11.42 -4.84 -2.43
N SER A 651 -10.32 -5.45 -2.06
CA SER A 651 -10.31 -6.73 -1.38
C SER A 651 -9.14 -6.79 -0.41
N VAL A 652 -9.44 -6.84 0.84
CA VAL A 652 -8.44 -6.90 1.92
C VAL A 652 -7.70 -8.24 1.90
N GLN A 653 -8.34 -9.31 1.43
CA GLN A 653 -7.80 -10.66 1.50
C GLN A 653 -7.34 -11.20 0.14
N PRO A 654 -6.29 -12.06 0.10
CA PRO A 654 -5.83 -12.70 -1.12
C PRO A 654 -6.92 -13.52 -1.83
N ILE A 655 -7.73 -14.24 -1.05
CA ILE A 655 -8.84 -15.05 -1.52
C ILE A 655 -10.15 -14.38 -1.14
N GLU A 656 -10.99 -14.09 -2.12
CA GLU A 656 -12.35 -13.57 -1.91
C GLU A 656 -13.33 -14.34 -2.81
N VAL A 657 -14.32 -15.00 -2.18
CA VAL A 657 -15.38 -15.73 -2.87
C VAL A 657 -16.69 -14.98 -2.66
N LYS A 658 -17.09 -14.18 -3.63
CA LYS A 658 -18.32 -13.37 -3.61
C LYS A 658 -19.51 -14.20 -3.99
N ILE A 659 -20.52 -14.22 -3.16
CA ILE A 659 -21.78 -14.92 -3.39
C ILE A 659 -22.86 -13.86 -3.52
N PHE A 660 -23.49 -13.77 -4.68
CA PHE A 660 -24.55 -12.82 -4.99
C PHE A 660 -25.91 -13.50 -4.93
N GLY A 661 -26.90 -12.82 -4.34
CA GLY A 661 -28.29 -13.31 -4.28
C GLY A 661 -29.25 -12.25 -3.76
N ALA A 662 -30.54 -12.48 -3.87
CA ALA A 662 -31.54 -11.48 -3.46
C ALA A 662 -31.89 -11.55 -1.96
N ASP A 663 -31.82 -12.73 -1.35
CA ASP A 663 -32.20 -12.98 0.04
C ASP A 663 -30.95 -13.06 0.92
N VAL A 664 -30.82 -12.16 1.89
CA VAL A 664 -29.66 -12.02 2.77
C VAL A 664 -29.51 -13.22 3.72
N ASP A 665 -30.63 -13.78 4.22
CA ASP A 665 -30.55 -14.95 5.11
C ASP A 665 -30.08 -16.19 4.35
N LYS A 666 -30.51 -16.34 3.10
CA LYS A 666 -30.06 -17.42 2.24
C LYS A 666 -28.58 -17.25 1.82
N LEU A 667 -28.15 -16.01 1.56
CA LEU A 667 -26.74 -15.71 1.31
C LEU A 667 -25.86 -16.15 2.47
N ARG A 668 -26.30 -15.91 3.72
CA ARG A 668 -25.57 -16.33 4.93
C ARG A 668 -25.42 -17.84 5.02
N GLU A 669 -26.49 -18.63 4.81
CA GLU A 669 -26.43 -20.09 4.82
C GLU A 669 -25.44 -20.64 3.78
N ILE A 670 -25.43 -20.02 2.59
CA ILE A 670 -24.52 -20.42 1.50
C ILE A 670 -23.08 -20.02 1.86
N ALA A 671 -22.86 -18.84 2.44
CA ALA A 671 -21.58 -18.36 2.87
C ALA A 671 -20.97 -19.24 3.98
N ASP A 672 -21.76 -19.64 4.99
CA ASP A 672 -21.33 -20.57 6.03
C ASP A 672 -20.89 -21.92 5.43
N SER A 673 -21.66 -22.43 4.46
CA SER A 673 -21.33 -23.67 3.75
C SER A 673 -20.04 -23.52 2.91
N ALA A 674 -19.85 -22.37 2.26
CA ALA A 674 -18.65 -22.09 1.47
C ALA A 674 -17.42 -21.95 2.36
N ALA A 675 -17.54 -21.22 3.48
CA ALA A 675 -16.46 -21.06 4.46
C ALA A 675 -16.00 -22.41 5.03
N ALA A 676 -16.94 -23.27 5.42
CA ALA A 676 -16.63 -24.61 5.93
C ALA A 676 -15.92 -25.50 4.87
N ILE A 677 -16.22 -25.34 3.57
CA ILE A 677 -15.49 -26.04 2.51
C ILE A 677 -14.08 -25.47 2.35
N ILE A 678 -13.91 -24.14 2.41
CA ILE A 678 -12.63 -23.46 2.23
C ILE A 678 -11.71 -23.77 3.40
N GLU A 679 -12.19 -23.76 4.62
CA GLU A 679 -11.41 -24.05 5.85
C GLU A 679 -10.78 -25.44 5.81
N ASN A 680 -11.37 -26.39 5.12
CA ASN A 680 -10.85 -27.76 4.94
C ASN A 680 -9.89 -27.90 3.74
N ILE A 681 -9.34 -26.80 3.22
CA ILE A 681 -8.36 -26.79 2.14
C ILE A 681 -6.99 -26.47 2.71
N GLU A 682 -6.02 -27.36 2.46
CA GLU A 682 -4.64 -27.14 2.87
C GLU A 682 -4.09 -25.87 2.19
N GLY A 683 -3.52 -24.97 2.99
CA GLY A 683 -2.96 -23.69 2.51
C GLY A 683 -3.93 -22.50 2.62
N THR A 684 -5.09 -22.67 3.28
CA THR A 684 -5.94 -21.56 3.70
C THR A 684 -5.81 -21.32 5.19
N ALA A 685 -5.87 -20.05 5.60
CA ALA A 685 -5.92 -19.60 6.98
C ALA A 685 -6.91 -18.44 7.12
N ASP A 686 -7.30 -18.09 8.35
CA ASP A 686 -8.14 -16.96 8.69
C ASP A 686 -9.39 -16.89 7.79
N VAL A 687 -10.10 -18.03 7.67
CA VAL A 687 -11.29 -18.11 6.83
C VAL A 687 -12.45 -17.40 7.53
N PHE A 688 -12.93 -16.33 6.89
CA PHE A 688 -14.06 -15.57 7.38
C PHE A 688 -15.26 -15.74 6.44
N ASN A 689 -16.43 -16.03 6.99
CA ASN A 689 -17.65 -16.27 6.20
C ASN A 689 -18.30 -15.00 5.62
N GLY A 690 -17.74 -13.80 5.92
CA GLY A 690 -18.24 -12.52 5.43
C GLY A 690 -19.52 -12.04 6.13
N VAL A 691 -19.90 -12.64 7.24
CA VAL A 691 -21.15 -12.31 7.95
C VAL A 691 -20.85 -11.63 9.27
N ILE A 692 -20.92 -10.31 9.30
CA ILE A 692 -20.80 -9.52 10.53
C ILE A 692 -22.19 -9.41 11.17
N ILE A 693 -22.36 -10.03 12.33
CA ILE A 693 -23.64 -10.01 13.06
C ILE A 693 -23.52 -8.97 14.19
N ALA A 694 -24.33 -7.93 14.13
CA ALA A 694 -24.47 -6.98 15.22
C ALA A 694 -25.07 -7.64 16.47
N GLY A 695 -24.84 -7.07 17.64
CA GLY A 695 -25.45 -7.56 18.88
C GLY A 695 -26.98 -7.52 18.87
N PRO A 696 -27.67 -8.24 19.80
CA PRO A 696 -29.10 -8.24 19.87
C PRO A 696 -29.67 -6.84 20.17
N SER A 697 -30.84 -6.53 19.60
CA SER A 697 -31.52 -5.26 19.81
C SER A 697 -32.65 -5.40 20.82
N LEU A 698 -32.77 -4.45 21.76
CA LEU A 698 -33.91 -4.31 22.66
C LEU A 698 -34.86 -3.28 22.04
N ASN A 699 -35.95 -3.77 21.48
CA ASN A 699 -36.98 -2.95 20.88
C ASN A 699 -38.05 -2.54 21.87
N PHE A 700 -38.37 -1.25 21.88
CA PHE A 700 -39.48 -0.67 22.61
C PHE A 700 -40.59 -0.36 21.57
N GLU A 701 -41.71 -0.99 21.68
CA GLU A 701 -42.89 -0.75 20.81
C GLU A 701 -43.90 0.16 21.54
N PRO A 702 -43.90 1.49 21.25
CA PRO A 702 -44.72 2.43 21.98
C PRO A 702 -46.23 2.20 21.75
N LYS A 703 -46.99 2.10 22.83
CA LYS A 703 -48.47 2.04 22.79
C LYS A 703 -49.02 3.45 22.59
N ILE A 704 -49.15 3.87 21.33
CA ILE A 704 -49.51 5.24 20.93
C ILE A 704 -50.79 5.73 21.64
N ALA A 705 -51.84 4.86 21.75
CA ALA A 705 -53.07 5.20 22.41
C ALA A 705 -52.89 5.52 23.90
N ASN A 706 -51.99 4.80 24.58
CA ASN A 706 -51.68 5.06 25.98
C ASN A 706 -50.86 6.34 26.16
N LEU A 707 -49.87 6.56 25.31
CA LEU A 707 -49.11 7.82 25.30
C LEU A 707 -50.05 9.01 25.11
N ALA A 708 -50.92 8.97 24.11
CA ALA A 708 -51.88 10.05 23.81
C ALA A 708 -52.86 10.27 25.00
N ARG A 709 -53.34 9.22 25.69
CA ARG A 709 -54.22 9.31 26.88
C ARG A 709 -53.60 10.16 28.00
N TYR A 710 -52.25 10.09 28.13
CA TYR A 710 -51.52 10.86 29.16
C TYR A 710 -50.88 12.14 28.59
N GLY A 711 -51.21 12.53 27.38
CA GLY A 711 -50.71 13.75 26.72
C GLY A 711 -49.22 13.66 26.35
N LEU A 712 -48.65 12.46 26.19
CA LEU A 712 -47.29 12.22 25.76
C LEU A 712 -47.24 11.92 24.26
N THR A 713 -46.20 12.37 23.62
CA THR A 713 -45.88 12.00 22.21
C THR A 713 -44.86 10.85 22.22
N PRO A 714 -44.69 10.12 21.11
CA PRO A 714 -43.60 9.18 20.96
C PRO A 714 -42.22 9.84 21.15
N ASP A 715 -42.06 11.09 20.77
CA ASP A 715 -40.84 11.87 20.96
C ASP A 715 -40.57 12.15 22.45
N ASP A 716 -41.60 12.55 23.24
CA ASP A 716 -41.49 12.67 24.69
C ASP A 716 -41.05 11.35 25.34
N PHE A 717 -41.56 10.22 24.85
CA PHE A 717 -41.19 8.89 25.33
C PHE A 717 -39.72 8.57 24.98
N GLN A 718 -39.31 8.81 23.72
CA GLN A 718 -37.93 8.58 23.26
C GLN A 718 -36.94 9.44 24.02
N PHE A 719 -37.21 10.71 24.24
CA PHE A 719 -36.37 11.61 25.00
C PHE A 719 -36.14 11.12 26.45
N GLN A 720 -37.19 10.66 27.09
CA GLN A 720 -37.09 10.10 28.47
C GLN A 720 -36.31 8.79 28.49
N LEU A 721 -36.51 7.93 27.49
CA LEU A 721 -35.78 6.69 27.34
C LEU A 721 -34.29 6.93 27.13
N GLN A 722 -33.94 7.87 26.23
CA GLN A 722 -32.54 8.24 25.96
C GLN A 722 -31.87 8.80 27.21
N THR A 723 -32.56 9.69 27.97
CA THR A 723 -32.05 10.26 29.21
C THR A 723 -31.78 9.18 30.27
N LYS A 724 -32.54 8.05 30.25
CA LYS A 724 -32.35 6.92 31.16
C LYS A 724 -31.17 6.04 30.79
N ILE A 725 -30.96 5.79 29.49
CA ILE A 725 -29.99 4.81 28.98
C ILE A 725 -28.62 5.46 28.91
N GLU A 726 -28.48 6.50 28.09
CA GLU A 726 -27.22 7.15 27.77
C GLU A 726 -27.08 8.55 28.38
N GLY A 727 -28.17 9.19 28.64
CA GLY A 727 -28.26 10.62 28.94
C GLY A 727 -28.34 11.48 27.71
N THR A 728 -28.80 12.69 27.84
CA THR A 728 -28.97 13.64 26.74
C THR A 728 -28.05 14.86 26.94
N VAL A 729 -27.28 15.23 25.95
CA VAL A 729 -26.49 16.48 25.96
C VAL A 729 -27.44 17.66 25.75
N ILE A 730 -27.46 18.58 26.75
CA ILE A 730 -28.39 19.71 26.79
C ILE A 730 -27.69 21.06 26.67
N GLY A 731 -26.37 21.10 26.55
CA GLY A 731 -25.56 22.31 26.42
C GLY A 731 -24.11 22.03 26.72
N SER A 732 -23.29 23.05 26.79
CA SER A 732 -21.87 22.94 27.11
C SER A 732 -21.40 24.13 27.97
N VAL A 733 -20.40 23.90 28.82
CA VAL A 733 -19.69 24.93 29.57
C VAL A 733 -18.39 25.27 28.86
N LEU A 734 -18.11 26.55 28.69
CA LEU A 734 -16.83 27.00 28.14
C LEU A 734 -15.79 27.06 29.28
N GLU A 735 -14.88 26.08 29.29
CA GLU A 735 -13.76 26.05 30.22
C GLU A 735 -12.47 26.41 29.50
N LYS A 736 -11.99 27.63 29.61
CA LYS A 736 -10.79 28.12 28.94
C LYS A 736 -10.85 27.90 27.42
N GLU A 737 -10.18 26.89 26.92
CA GLU A 737 -10.03 26.55 25.49
C GLU A 737 -10.94 25.41 25.04
N GLN A 738 -11.80 24.86 25.89
CA GLN A 738 -12.63 23.69 25.58
C GLN A 738 -14.10 23.89 25.93
N LEU A 739 -14.97 23.34 25.09
CA LEU A 739 -16.39 23.18 25.42
C LEU A 739 -16.59 21.83 26.10
N VAL A 740 -17.03 21.87 27.37
CA VAL A 740 -17.33 20.71 28.19
C VAL A 740 -18.82 20.47 28.19
N ASN A 741 -19.28 19.36 27.62
CA ASN A 741 -20.71 19.06 27.50
C ASN A 741 -21.39 18.91 28.87
N ILE A 742 -22.65 19.36 28.93
CA ILE A 742 -23.57 19.11 30.04
C ILE A 742 -24.47 17.96 29.62
N ARG A 743 -24.34 16.81 30.27
CA ARG A 743 -25.18 15.62 30.02
C ARG A 743 -26.16 15.42 31.13
N MET A 744 -27.45 15.49 30.80
CA MET A 744 -28.53 15.18 31.69
C MET A 744 -28.83 13.69 31.66
N MET A 745 -28.87 13.03 32.81
CA MET A 745 -29.11 11.60 32.95
C MET A 745 -29.85 11.24 34.21
N GLU A 746 -30.46 10.07 34.24
CA GLU A 746 -31.09 9.55 35.47
C GLU A 746 -30.18 8.71 36.32
N ASN A 747 -29.31 7.92 35.67
CA ASN A 747 -28.40 7.01 36.36
C ASN A 747 -26.98 7.18 35.85
N ARG A 748 -26.02 7.06 36.75
CA ARG A 748 -24.59 7.09 36.37
C ARG A 748 -24.19 5.87 35.53
N ASN A 749 -24.72 4.69 35.89
CA ASN A 749 -24.43 3.45 35.17
C ASN A 749 -25.54 3.14 34.18
N THR A 750 -25.16 2.46 33.07
CA THR A 750 -26.15 1.96 32.12
C THR A 750 -27.10 0.98 32.81
N PRO A 751 -28.41 1.23 32.74
CA PRO A 751 -29.37 0.33 33.36
C PRO A 751 -29.37 -1.04 32.65
N SER A 752 -29.59 -2.10 33.41
CA SER A 752 -29.82 -3.43 32.83
C SER A 752 -31.19 -3.47 32.13
N VAL A 753 -31.39 -4.46 31.25
CA VAL A 753 -32.70 -4.69 30.60
C VAL A 753 -33.81 -4.84 31.66
N ASN A 754 -33.51 -5.48 32.80
CA ASN A 754 -34.46 -5.64 33.88
C ASN A 754 -34.78 -4.30 34.59
N ASP A 755 -33.78 -3.43 34.78
CA ASP A 755 -33.98 -2.10 35.37
C ASP A 755 -34.84 -1.24 34.44
N LEU A 756 -34.65 -1.33 33.14
CA LEU A 756 -35.48 -0.64 32.13
C LEU A 756 -36.93 -1.10 32.19
N LYS A 757 -37.18 -2.41 32.25
CA LYS A 757 -38.53 -2.98 32.35
C LYS A 757 -39.31 -2.51 33.58
N HIS A 758 -38.60 -2.25 34.69
CA HIS A 758 -39.20 -1.80 35.94
C HIS A 758 -39.11 -0.30 36.15
N SER A 759 -38.68 0.44 35.16
CA SER A 759 -38.52 1.89 35.22
C SER A 759 -39.88 2.63 35.08
N PHE A 760 -39.86 3.94 35.29
CA PHE A 760 -41.04 4.79 35.24
C PHE A 760 -40.87 5.87 34.16
N ILE A 761 -42.00 6.28 33.60
CA ILE A 761 -42.13 7.44 32.70
C ILE A 761 -42.73 8.61 33.48
N THR A 762 -42.24 9.82 33.32
CA THR A 762 -42.74 11.05 33.91
C THR A 762 -43.78 11.66 33.00
N LEU A 763 -45.01 11.86 33.54
CA LEU A 763 -46.10 12.52 32.85
C LEU A 763 -45.90 14.04 32.83
N LYS A 764 -46.65 14.75 31.98
CA LYS A 764 -46.58 16.25 31.89
C LYS A 764 -46.95 16.94 33.20
N ASP A 765 -47.72 16.31 34.08
CA ASP A 765 -48.04 16.81 35.42
C ASP A 765 -47.06 16.40 36.52
N GLY A 766 -45.92 15.79 36.16
CA GLY A 766 -44.87 15.34 37.06
C GLY A 766 -45.12 13.99 37.74
N ARG A 767 -46.26 13.34 37.53
CA ARG A 767 -46.53 12.01 38.13
C ARG A 767 -45.72 10.91 37.39
N LEU A 768 -45.40 9.85 38.14
CA LEU A 768 -44.65 8.71 37.62
C LEU A 768 -45.58 7.55 37.28
N LYS A 769 -45.37 6.90 36.15
CA LYS A 769 -46.09 5.71 35.71
C LYS A 769 -45.11 4.64 35.23
N PRO A 770 -45.40 3.32 35.52
CA PRO A 770 -44.53 2.27 35.01
C PRO A 770 -44.39 2.28 33.51
N ILE A 771 -43.18 2.08 32.99
CA ILE A 771 -42.90 2.11 31.53
C ILE A 771 -43.69 1.08 30.75
N GLY A 772 -43.99 -0.08 31.35
CA GLY A 772 -44.77 -1.14 30.71
C GLY A 772 -46.24 -0.77 30.38
N GLU A 773 -46.77 0.36 30.94
CA GLU A 773 -48.08 0.92 30.52
C GLU A 773 -47.97 1.54 29.13
N PHE A 774 -46.75 1.98 28.72
CA PHE A 774 -46.50 2.78 27.51
C PHE A 774 -45.82 2.02 26.40
N THR A 775 -45.17 0.87 26.68
CA THR A 775 -44.44 0.12 25.64
C THR A 775 -44.48 -1.38 25.94
N ASP A 776 -44.39 -2.16 24.89
CA ASP A 776 -43.99 -3.54 24.94
C ASP A 776 -42.49 -3.69 24.71
N PHE A 777 -41.89 -4.76 25.23
CA PHE A 777 -40.44 -5.02 25.13
C PHE A 777 -40.24 -6.28 24.33
N ASN A 778 -39.46 -6.16 23.27
CA ASN A 778 -39.07 -7.31 22.44
C ASN A 778 -37.57 -7.32 22.22
N ILE A 779 -36.93 -8.47 22.45
CA ILE A 779 -35.51 -8.67 22.13
C ILE A 779 -35.45 -9.41 20.78
N THR A 780 -34.89 -8.73 19.79
CA THR A 780 -34.67 -9.31 18.49
C THR A 780 -33.22 -9.74 18.37
N LYS A 781 -32.98 -10.80 17.57
CA LYS A 781 -31.62 -11.21 17.23
C LYS A 781 -30.93 -10.07 16.47
N GLY A 782 -29.61 -10.00 16.58
CA GLY A 782 -28.82 -9.06 15.79
C GLY A 782 -29.05 -9.28 14.30
N VAL A 783 -29.07 -8.19 13.56
CA VAL A 783 -29.17 -8.19 12.10
C VAL A 783 -27.74 -8.06 11.56
N SER A 784 -27.41 -8.85 10.54
CA SER A 784 -26.12 -8.73 9.91
C SER A 784 -25.99 -7.43 9.14
N GLU A 785 -24.78 -6.98 9.01
CA GLU A 785 -24.39 -5.98 8.03
C GLU A 785 -24.78 -6.43 6.63
N ILE A 786 -25.19 -5.51 5.78
CA ILE A 786 -25.59 -5.80 4.39
C ILE A 786 -24.54 -5.23 3.46
N GLU A 787 -23.79 -6.12 2.83
CA GLU A 787 -22.88 -5.77 1.73
C GLU A 787 -23.59 -5.84 0.37
N ARG A 788 -23.20 -4.91 -0.50
CA ARG A 788 -23.69 -4.88 -1.88
C ARG A 788 -22.55 -4.52 -2.84
N GLU A 789 -22.59 -5.10 -4.02
CA GLU A 789 -21.72 -4.72 -5.12
C GLU A 789 -22.54 -4.48 -6.38
N ASN A 790 -22.33 -3.32 -7.00
CA ASN A 790 -23.09 -2.89 -8.19
C ASN A 790 -24.61 -3.02 -7.99
N LEU A 791 -25.13 -2.57 -6.83
CA LEU A 791 -26.54 -2.55 -6.43
C LEU A 791 -27.13 -3.95 -6.12
N LYS A 792 -26.33 -5.00 -6.08
CA LYS A 792 -26.77 -6.36 -5.77
C LYS A 792 -26.27 -6.78 -4.39
N PRO A 793 -27.13 -7.33 -3.53
CA PRO A 793 -26.67 -7.91 -2.27
C PRO A 793 -25.68 -9.03 -2.50
N MET A 794 -24.65 -9.07 -1.67
CA MET A 794 -23.63 -10.11 -1.69
C MET A 794 -23.14 -10.44 -0.27
N VAL A 795 -22.47 -11.57 -0.15
CA VAL A 795 -21.60 -11.92 0.97
C VAL A 795 -20.26 -12.36 0.41
N ALA A 796 -19.16 -11.91 1.00
CA ALA A 796 -17.83 -12.26 0.54
C ALA A 796 -17.14 -13.17 1.57
N VAL A 797 -17.00 -14.45 1.26
CA VAL A 797 -16.17 -15.36 2.03
C VAL A 797 -14.71 -15.09 1.70
N THR A 798 -13.92 -14.75 2.70
CA THR A 798 -12.50 -14.39 2.54
C THR A 798 -11.59 -15.41 3.22
N ALA A 799 -10.35 -15.52 2.76
CA ALA A 799 -9.31 -16.33 3.38
C ALA A 799 -7.91 -15.81 3.06
N ARG A 800 -6.98 -16.04 3.97
CA ARG A 800 -5.55 -15.82 3.73
C ARG A 800 -4.86 -17.10 3.22
N LEU A 801 -3.67 -16.91 2.69
CA LEU A 801 -2.79 -18.01 2.30
C LEU A 801 -1.89 -18.38 3.48
N ASN A 802 -1.66 -19.67 3.64
CA ASN A 802 -0.70 -20.22 4.60
C ASN A 802 0.23 -21.20 3.87
N GLN A 803 1.47 -20.80 3.66
CA GLN A 803 2.56 -21.57 3.05
C GLN A 803 2.22 -22.25 1.70
N ARG A 804 1.21 -21.74 0.98
CA ARG A 804 0.79 -22.22 -0.33
C ARG A 804 0.50 -21.05 -1.27
N ASP A 805 0.73 -21.26 -2.57
CA ASP A 805 0.51 -20.22 -3.58
C ASP A 805 -0.97 -19.95 -3.89
N LEU A 806 -1.26 -18.69 -4.26
CA LEU A 806 -2.61 -18.22 -4.56
C LEU A 806 -3.29 -19.02 -5.68
N GLY A 807 -2.55 -19.29 -6.76
CA GLY A 807 -3.16 -19.92 -7.94
C GLY A 807 -3.62 -21.36 -7.70
N SER A 808 -2.77 -22.21 -7.10
CA SER A 808 -3.11 -23.61 -6.83
C SER A 808 -4.18 -23.72 -5.74
N THR A 809 -4.13 -22.88 -4.72
CA THR A 809 -5.12 -22.85 -3.63
C THR A 809 -6.50 -22.48 -4.16
N LEU A 810 -6.59 -21.40 -4.95
CA LEU A 810 -7.88 -20.98 -5.48
C LEU A 810 -8.43 -21.95 -6.54
N GLN A 811 -7.58 -22.64 -7.31
CA GLN A 811 -8.04 -23.67 -8.23
C GLN A 811 -8.71 -24.83 -7.48
N GLU A 812 -8.12 -25.26 -6.35
CA GLU A 812 -8.72 -26.28 -5.49
C GLU A 812 -10.02 -25.78 -4.86
N ILE A 813 -10.10 -24.52 -4.42
CA ILE A 813 -11.32 -23.89 -3.91
C ILE A 813 -12.42 -23.96 -4.98
N LYS A 814 -12.12 -23.55 -6.22
CA LYS A 814 -13.08 -23.62 -7.35
C LYS A 814 -13.60 -25.02 -7.58
N ASP A 815 -12.71 -26.00 -7.59
CA ASP A 815 -13.05 -27.40 -7.86
C ASP A 815 -13.92 -28.00 -6.73
N LYS A 816 -13.61 -27.67 -5.45
CA LYS A 816 -14.36 -28.14 -4.28
C LYS A 816 -15.71 -27.42 -4.16
N LEU A 817 -15.74 -26.10 -4.32
CA LEU A 817 -17.00 -25.34 -4.32
C LEU A 817 -17.91 -25.75 -5.47
N GLY A 818 -17.36 -25.93 -6.69
CA GLY A 818 -18.14 -26.37 -7.84
C GLY A 818 -18.78 -27.76 -7.70
N LYS A 819 -18.18 -28.64 -6.87
CA LYS A 819 -18.71 -30.00 -6.61
C LYS A 819 -19.65 -30.05 -5.41
N ASN A 820 -19.39 -29.30 -4.37
CA ASN A 820 -20.03 -29.48 -3.07
C ASN A 820 -21.00 -28.34 -2.68
N LEU A 821 -20.87 -27.14 -3.29
CA LEU A 821 -21.74 -26.01 -2.99
C LEU A 821 -22.96 -26.02 -3.91
N HIS A 822 -24.16 -26.20 -3.32
CA HIS A 822 -25.40 -26.18 -4.07
C HIS A 822 -25.97 -24.77 -4.11
N LEU A 823 -25.93 -24.13 -5.27
CA LEU A 823 -26.47 -22.79 -5.49
C LEU A 823 -27.94 -22.85 -5.93
N PRO A 824 -28.86 -22.18 -5.24
CA PRO A 824 -30.24 -22.00 -5.71
C PRO A 824 -30.28 -21.17 -6.99
N THR A 825 -31.38 -21.26 -7.73
CA THR A 825 -31.60 -20.43 -8.92
C THR A 825 -31.56 -18.95 -8.57
N GLY A 826 -30.78 -18.16 -9.32
CA GLY A 826 -30.58 -16.71 -9.07
C GLY A 826 -29.40 -16.36 -8.20
N TYR A 827 -28.68 -17.36 -7.65
CA TYR A 827 -27.44 -17.15 -6.93
C TYR A 827 -26.24 -17.45 -7.81
N GLN A 828 -25.16 -16.69 -7.62
CA GLN A 828 -23.93 -16.88 -8.39
C GLN A 828 -22.70 -16.67 -7.51
N VAL A 829 -21.61 -17.38 -7.81
CA VAL A 829 -20.31 -17.21 -7.19
C VAL A 829 -19.37 -16.50 -8.15
N VAL A 830 -18.66 -15.49 -7.66
CA VAL A 830 -17.62 -14.77 -8.39
C VAL A 830 -16.35 -14.76 -7.51
N TYR A 831 -15.21 -15.04 -8.12
CA TYR A 831 -13.92 -15.05 -7.42
C TYR A 831 -13.25 -13.70 -7.57
N GLY A 832 -13.02 -13.02 -6.45
CA GLY A 832 -12.39 -11.70 -6.31
C GLY A 832 -11.01 -11.79 -5.68
N GLY A 833 -10.65 -10.74 -4.95
CA GLY A 833 -9.40 -10.65 -4.22
C GLY A 833 -8.20 -10.42 -5.10
N ALA A 834 -7.01 -10.62 -4.53
CA ALA A 834 -5.76 -10.52 -5.26
C ALA A 834 -5.70 -11.44 -6.49
N TYR A 835 -6.50 -12.51 -6.50
CA TYR A 835 -6.60 -13.41 -7.66
C TYR A 835 -7.21 -12.72 -8.90
N ALA A 836 -8.25 -11.95 -8.76
CA ALA A 836 -8.86 -11.24 -9.89
C ALA A 836 -7.86 -10.24 -10.50
N GLU A 837 -7.15 -9.50 -9.66
CA GLU A 837 -6.07 -8.58 -10.05
C GLU A 837 -4.92 -9.34 -10.72
N GLN A 838 -4.52 -10.51 -10.17
CA GLN A 838 -3.50 -11.36 -10.75
C GLN A 838 -3.87 -11.82 -12.16
N GLN A 839 -5.10 -12.32 -12.36
CA GLN A 839 -5.56 -12.80 -13.67
C GLN A 839 -5.59 -11.68 -14.71
N GLN A 840 -6.05 -10.49 -14.30
CA GLN A 840 -6.03 -9.33 -15.18
C GLN A 840 -4.59 -8.92 -15.52
N ALA A 841 -3.73 -8.80 -14.52
CA ALA A 841 -2.32 -8.45 -14.70
C ALA A 841 -1.60 -9.46 -15.62
N PHE A 842 -1.83 -10.76 -15.43
CA PHE A 842 -1.22 -11.81 -16.28
C PHE A 842 -1.70 -11.75 -17.73
N LYS A 843 -2.98 -11.47 -17.96
CA LYS A 843 -3.52 -11.25 -19.30
C LYS A 843 -2.84 -10.04 -19.97
N GLU A 844 -2.70 -8.94 -19.27
CA GLU A 844 -2.04 -7.73 -19.75
C GLU A 844 -0.54 -7.97 -19.99
N LEU A 845 0.15 -8.64 -19.07
CA LEU A 845 1.57 -9.02 -19.22
C LEU A 845 1.82 -9.96 -20.41
N MET A 846 0.87 -10.85 -20.71
CA MET A 846 0.93 -11.69 -21.92
C MET A 846 0.86 -10.83 -23.20
N ILE A 847 -0.01 -9.81 -23.21
CA ILE A 847 -0.10 -8.85 -24.33
C ILE A 847 1.21 -8.04 -24.43
N VAL A 848 1.74 -7.60 -23.30
CA VAL A 848 3.04 -6.90 -23.22
C VAL A 848 4.16 -7.77 -23.77
N LEU A 849 4.23 -9.04 -23.36
CA LEU A 849 5.25 -9.99 -23.84
C LEU A 849 5.18 -10.18 -25.38
N ILE A 850 3.98 -10.44 -25.90
CA ILE A 850 3.80 -10.63 -27.35
C ILE A 850 4.16 -9.36 -28.10
N SER A 851 3.73 -8.20 -27.61
CA SER A 851 4.05 -6.89 -28.21
C SER A 851 5.54 -6.61 -28.17
N ALA A 852 6.22 -6.90 -27.06
CA ALA A 852 7.67 -6.75 -26.90
C ALA A 852 8.43 -7.64 -27.91
N ILE A 853 8.04 -8.91 -28.06
CA ILE A 853 8.63 -9.82 -29.05
C ILE A 853 8.46 -9.27 -30.48
N LEU A 854 7.27 -8.78 -30.81
CA LEU A 854 6.99 -8.20 -32.15
C LEU A 854 7.78 -6.93 -32.39
N LEU A 855 7.92 -6.07 -31.40
CA LEU A 855 8.69 -4.83 -31.50
C LEU A 855 10.19 -5.12 -31.65
N VAL A 856 10.75 -6.02 -30.86
CA VAL A 856 12.15 -6.46 -31.00
C VAL A 856 12.39 -7.09 -32.35
N PHE A 857 11.48 -7.95 -32.84
CA PHE A 857 11.54 -8.50 -34.19
C PHE A 857 11.56 -7.40 -35.23
N SER A 858 10.73 -6.38 -35.11
CA SER A 858 10.65 -5.26 -36.02
C SER A 858 11.95 -4.45 -36.05
N VAL A 859 12.56 -4.19 -34.89
CA VAL A 859 13.86 -3.49 -34.77
C VAL A 859 14.96 -4.31 -35.44
N ILE A 860 15.05 -5.62 -35.20
CA ILE A 860 16.05 -6.51 -35.78
C ILE A 860 15.86 -6.60 -37.31
N LEU A 861 14.60 -6.70 -37.77
CA LEU A 861 14.27 -6.74 -39.18
C LEU A 861 14.63 -5.41 -39.89
N PHE A 862 14.38 -4.28 -39.25
CA PHE A 862 14.78 -2.96 -39.78
C PHE A 862 16.30 -2.83 -39.88
N LEU A 863 17.02 -3.33 -38.86
CA LEU A 863 18.48 -3.25 -38.80
C LEU A 863 19.16 -4.12 -39.89
N PHE A 864 18.70 -5.36 -40.05
CA PHE A 864 19.36 -6.34 -40.91
C PHE A 864 18.71 -6.55 -42.28
N ARG A 865 17.45 -6.12 -42.44
CA ARG A 865 16.67 -6.30 -43.70
C ARG A 865 16.62 -7.76 -44.17
N ASN A 866 16.77 -8.70 -43.25
CA ASN A 866 16.75 -10.14 -43.52
C ASN A 866 15.82 -10.85 -42.53
N ILE A 867 14.65 -11.25 -43.05
CA ILE A 867 13.59 -11.87 -42.25
C ILE A 867 14.03 -13.20 -41.60
N LYS A 868 14.86 -13.98 -42.31
CA LYS A 868 15.33 -15.28 -41.81
C LYS A 868 16.27 -15.14 -40.62
N VAL A 869 17.16 -14.18 -40.66
CA VAL A 869 18.07 -13.84 -39.56
C VAL A 869 17.27 -13.30 -38.37
N SER A 870 16.32 -12.41 -38.63
CA SER A 870 15.47 -11.85 -37.61
C SER A 870 14.69 -12.94 -36.87
N PHE A 871 14.13 -13.93 -37.58
CA PHE A 871 13.47 -15.08 -36.97
C PHE A 871 14.45 -15.95 -36.17
N ALA A 872 15.66 -16.20 -36.64
CA ALA A 872 16.65 -16.98 -35.89
C ALA A 872 17.03 -16.31 -34.57
N ILE A 873 17.17 -14.99 -34.54
CA ILE A 873 17.48 -14.21 -33.31
C ILE A 873 16.30 -14.25 -32.35
N ILE A 874 15.07 -14.03 -32.82
CA ILE A 874 13.88 -14.06 -31.95
C ILE A 874 13.63 -15.45 -31.35
N ILE A 875 13.80 -16.52 -32.11
CA ILE A 875 13.68 -17.89 -31.60
C ILE A 875 14.61 -18.10 -30.40
N ILE A 876 15.86 -17.63 -30.48
CA ILE A 876 16.82 -17.76 -29.37
C ILE A 876 16.44 -16.87 -28.20
N SER A 877 15.98 -15.64 -28.46
CA SER A 877 15.53 -14.73 -27.42
C SER A 877 14.35 -15.32 -26.64
N VAL A 878 13.37 -15.92 -27.32
CA VAL A 878 12.23 -16.60 -26.70
C VAL A 878 12.67 -17.87 -25.95
N LEU A 879 13.59 -18.65 -26.50
CA LEU A 879 14.15 -19.83 -25.81
C LEU A 879 14.91 -19.45 -24.54
N GLY A 880 15.45 -18.25 -24.47
CA GLY A 880 16.08 -17.72 -23.24
C GLY A 880 15.16 -17.62 -22.05
N MET A 881 13.86 -17.41 -22.29
CA MET A 881 12.84 -17.42 -21.23
C MET A 881 12.79 -18.75 -20.45
N ALA A 882 13.18 -19.85 -21.09
CA ALA A 882 13.28 -21.15 -20.42
C ALA A 882 14.24 -21.13 -19.23
N GLY A 883 15.35 -20.37 -19.33
CA GLY A 883 16.30 -20.20 -18.23
C GLY A 883 15.68 -19.50 -17.03
N SER A 884 14.89 -18.46 -17.28
CA SER A 884 14.15 -17.73 -16.23
C SER A 884 13.15 -18.65 -15.54
N LEU A 885 12.34 -19.40 -16.29
CA LEU A 885 11.35 -20.33 -15.74
C LEU A 885 12.00 -21.47 -14.95
N ILE A 886 13.12 -22.02 -15.43
CA ILE A 886 13.88 -23.05 -14.72
C ILE A 886 14.43 -22.49 -13.39
N ALA A 887 14.98 -21.28 -13.40
CA ALA A 887 15.51 -20.65 -12.18
C ALA A 887 14.42 -20.39 -11.15
N LEU A 888 13.27 -19.85 -11.56
CA LEU A 888 12.11 -19.65 -10.69
C LEU A 888 11.62 -20.97 -10.09
N PHE A 889 11.57 -22.04 -10.88
CA PHE A 889 11.17 -23.37 -10.40
C PHE A 889 12.16 -23.95 -9.39
N VAL A 890 13.47 -23.84 -9.65
CA VAL A 890 14.52 -24.38 -8.76
C VAL A 890 14.56 -23.62 -7.43
N THR A 891 14.31 -22.32 -7.45
CA THR A 891 14.30 -21.49 -6.23
C THR A 891 12.95 -21.48 -5.51
N GLY A 892 11.91 -22.10 -6.07
CA GLY A 892 10.55 -22.03 -5.50
C GLY A 892 9.90 -20.65 -5.59
N THR A 893 10.47 -19.73 -6.36
CA THR A 893 9.97 -18.36 -6.48
C THR A 893 8.70 -18.32 -7.33
N PRO A 894 7.61 -17.67 -6.84
CA PRO A 894 6.36 -17.66 -7.57
C PRO A 894 6.43 -16.83 -8.86
N LEU A 895 5.61 -17.24 -9.84
CA LEU A 895 5.38 -16.48 -11.04
C LEU A 895 4.46 -15.30 -10.70
N ASN A 896 5.01 -14.11 -10.63
CA ASN A 896 4.33 -12.87 -10.29
C ASN A 896 4.69 -11.76 -11.29
N VAL A 897 4.16 -10.56 -11.10
CA VAL A 897 4.41 -9.43 -12.01
C VAL A 897 5.92 -9.11 -12.13
N GLY A 898 6.69 -9.23 -11.03
CA GLY A 898 8.13 -9.02 -11.03
C GLY A 898 8.89 -10.06 -11.85
N SER A 899 8.58 -11.35 -11.69
CA SER A 899 9.20 -12.42 -12.45
C SER A 899 8.86 -12.36 -13.95
N TYR A 900 7.61 -12.01 -14.30
CA TYR A 900 7.22 -11.75 -15.70
C TYR A 900 8.03 -10.62 -16.32
N THR A 901 8.23 -9.51 -15.57
CA THR A 901 9.05 -8.41 -16.04
C THR A 901 10.48 -8.87 -16.33
N GLY A 902 11.07 -9.69 -15.44
CA GLY A 902 12.39 -10.28 -15.67
C GLY A 902 12.44 -11.18 -16.89
N ILE A 903 11.41 -12.00 -17.13
CA ILE A 903 11.28 -12.87 -18.32
C ILE A 903 11.20 -12.03 -19.60
N ILE A 904 10.44 -10.92 -19.59
CA ILE A 904 10.33 -10.02 -20.74
C ILE A 904 11.68 -9.34 -21.03
N MET A 905 12.39 -8.89 -19.98
CA MET A 905 13.71 -8.28 -20.10
C MET A 905 14.73 -9.21 -20.80
N ILE A 906 14.73 -10.50 -20.48
CA ILE A 906 15.65 -11.47 -21.07
C ILE A 906 15.49 -11.58 -22.59
N VAL A 907 14.29 -11.43 -23.12
CA VAL A 907 14.06 -11.43 -24.58
C VAL A 907 14.89 -10.33 -25.25
N GLY A 908 14.95 -9.15 -24.67
CA GLY A 908 15.76 -8.05 -25.20
C GLY A 908 17.25 -8.21 -25.01
N ILE A 909 17.65 -8.60 -23.82
CA ILE A 909 19.08 -8.78 -23.50
C ILE A 909 19.71 -9.82 -24.44
N ILE A 910 19.02 -10.93 -24.69
CA ILE A 910 19.50 -11.95 -25.64
C ILE A 910 19.46 -11.42 -27.06
N GLY A 911 18.40 -10.70 -27.47
CA GLY A 911 18.28 -10.05 -28.77
C GLY A 911 19.42 -9.08 -29.04
N GLU A 912 19.73 -8.22 -28.08
CA GLU A 912 20.85 -7.28 -28.11
C GLU A 912 22.20 -8.00 -28.34
N ASN A 913 22.50 -9.00 -27.53
CA ASN A 913 23.73 -9.79 -27.65
C ASN A 913 23.81 -10.57 -28.95
N ALA A 914 22.70 -11.00 -29.53
CA ALA A 914 22.63 -11.66 -30.82
C ALA A 914 22.89 -10.67 -31.97
N ILE A 915 22.42 -9.42 -31.90
CA ILE A 915 22.68 -8.34 -32.84
C ILE A 915 24.19 -8.13 -33.03
N PHE A 916 24.94 -7.99 -31.93
CA PHE A 916 26.40 -7.83 -32.00
C PHE A 916 27.11 -9.04 -32.62
N THR A 917 26.61 -10.26 -32.37
CA THR A 917 27.17 -11.48 -32.95
C THR A 917 26.97 -11.52 -34.48
N TYR A 918 25.73 -11.20 -34.90
CA TYR A 918 25.42 -11.20 -36.34
C TYR A 918 26.18 -10.10 -37.12
N LEU A 919 26.31 -8.92 -36.54
CA LEU A 919 27.11 -7.84 -37.16
C LEU A 919 28.56 -8.25 -37.35
N GLN A 920 29.16 -8.95 -36.37
CA GLN A 920 30.54 -9.46 -36.51
C GLN A 920 30.65 -10.57 -37.56
N TYR A 921 29.61 -11.42 -37.69
CA TYR A 921 29.50 -12.41 -38.76
C TYR A 921 29.39 -11.71 -40.13
N ALA A 922 28.52 -10.72 -40.29
CA ALA A 922 28.33 -10.00 -41.54
C ALA A 922 29.60 -9.27 -41.98
N GLU A 923 30.36 -8.71 -41.05
CA GLU A 923 31.69 -8.12 -41.33
C GLU A 923 32.67 -9.15 -41.88
N ALA A 924 32.77 -10.31 -41.24
CA ALA A 924 33.66 -11.40 -41.68
C ALA A 924 33.28 -11.90 -43.08
N ARG A 925 31.99 -12.00 -43.37
CA ARG A 925 31.48 -12.32 -44.72
C ARG A 925 31.86 -11.24 -45.72
N GLY A 926 31.83 -9.96 -45.36
CA GLY A 926 32.26 -8.84 -46.17
C GLY A 926 33.77 -8.87 -46.49
N LYS A 927 34.58 -9.56 -45.68
CA LYS A 927 36.01 -9.81 -45.90
C LYS A 927 36.27 -11.09 -46.74
N ASN A 928 35.23 -11.63 -47.40
CA ASN A 928 35.29 -12.87 -48.24
C ASN A 928 35.70 -14.15 -47.49
N MET A 929 35.50 -14.23 -46.17
CA MET A 929 35.68 -15.46 -45.39
C MET A 929 34.57 -16.46 -45.72
N SER A 930 34.88 -17.76 -45.65
CA SER A 930 33.87 -18.80 -45.79
C SER A 930 32.75 -18.64 -44.72
N ARG A 931 31.57 -19.16 -44.95
CA ARG A 931 30.44 -19.09 -43.99
C ARG A 931 30.82 -19.62 -42.63
N ASP A 932 31.39 -20.84 -42.61
CA ASP A 932 31.72 -21.53 -41.37
C ASP A 932 32.86 -20.80 -40.63
N ASP A 933 33.86 -20.34 -41.33
CA ASP A 933 34.96 -19.53 -40.78
C ASP A 933 34.45 -18.19 -40.21
N SER A 934 33.52 -17.54 -40.92
CA SER A 934 32.92 -16.29 -40.49
C SER A 934 32.13 -16.46 -39.19
N LEU A 935 31.39 -17.59 -39.01
CA LEU A 935 30.68 -17.93 -37.76
C LEU A 935 31.69 -18.20 -36.63
N VAL A 936 32.72 -18.99 -36.90
CA VAL A 936 33.77 -19.29 -35.89
C VAL A 936 34.50 -18.02 -35.47
N TYR A 937 34.84 -17.15 -36.45
CA TYR A 937 35.44 -15.84 -36.17
C TYR A 937 34.53 -14.96 -35.28
N SER A 938 33.21 -14.84 -35.59
CA SER A 938 32.27 -14.03 -34.84
C SER A 938 32.14 -14.48 -33.40
N ILE A 939 32.04 -15.82 -33.18
CA ILE A 939 31.97 -16.38 -31.83
C ILE A 939 33.28 -16.24 -31.08
N SER A 940 34.43 -16.49 -31.74
CA SER A 940 35.74 -16.37 -31.11
C SER A 940 36.01 -14.96 -30.63
N THR A 941 35.60 -13.95 -31.43
CA THR A 941 35.73 -12.54 -31.14
C THR A 941 34.83 -12.08 -30.03
N ARG A 942 33.58 -12.58 -30.00
CA ARG A 942 32.55 -12.16 -29.03
C ARG A 942 32.49 -12.98 -27.75
N LEU A 943 33.27 -14.07 -27.65
CA LEU A 943 33.27 -14.96 -26.49
C LEU A 943 33.60 -14.20 -25.18
N ARG A 944 34.71 -13.43 -25.21
CA ARG A 944 35.18 -12.71 -24.01
C ARG A 944 34.19 -11.63 -23.56
N PRO A 945 33.73 -10.69 -24.43
CA PRO A 945 32.67 -9.75 -24.05
C PRO A 945 31.42 -10.43 -23.47
N LYS A 946 30.88 -11.47 -24.15
CA LYS A 946 29.66 -12.15 -23.71
C LYS A 946 29.80 -12.82 -22.34
N LEU A 947 30.94 -13.45 -22.06
CA LEU A 947 31.20 -14.02 -20.74
C LEU A 947 31.29 -12.91 -19.69
N MET A 948 31.91 -11.79 -20.02
CA MET A 948 32.12 -10.67 -19.12
C MET A 948 30.78 -9.97 -18.78
N THR A 949 29.94 -9.73 -19.77
CA THR A 949 28.62 -9.11 -19.58
C THR A 949 27.66 -10.02 -18.81
N ALA A 950 27.57 -11.31 -19.20
CA ALA A 950 26.71 -12.27 -18.52
C ALA A 950 27.13 -12.47 -17.05
N LEU A 951 28.41 -12.70 -16.78
CA LEU A 951 28.89 -12.86 -15.40
C LEU A 951 28.81 -11.56 -14.61
N GLY A 952 29.07 -10.40 -15.24
CA GLY A 952 28.92 -9.11 -14.62
C GLY A 952 27.49 -8.84 -14.15
N ALA A 953 26.50 -9.09 -15.03
CA ALA A 953 25.09 -8.95 -14.70
C ALA A 953 24.61 -9.97 -13.65
N ILE A 954 24.98 -11.27 -13.77
CA ILE A 954 24.65 -12.30 -12.79
C ILE A 954 25.18 -11.92 -11.41
N ILE A 955 26.44 -11.54 -11.31
CA ILE A 955 27.09 -11.24 -10.03
C ILE A 955 26.53 -9.92 -9.45
N ALA A 956 26.28 -8.91 -10.29
CA ALA A 956 25.68 -7.66 -9.85
C ALA A 956 24.26 -7.83 -9.28
N LEU A 957 23.46 -8.75 -9.84
CA LEU A 957 22.10 -9.03 -9.40
C LEU A 957 22.03 -10.07 -8.27
N THR A 958 23.13 -10.77 -7.96
CA THR A 958 23.13 -11.83 -6.93
C THR A 958 22.66 -11.33 -5.54
N PRO A 959 23.07 -10.15 -5.02
CA PRO A 959 22.58 -9.67 -3.74
C PRO A 959 21.06 -9.46 -3.74
N LEU A 960 20.50 -8.97 -4.85
CA LEU A 960 19.06 -8.78 -5.02
C LEU A 960 18.31 -10.12 -5.13
N ALA A 961 18.89 -11.10 -5.84
CA ALA A 961 18.32 -12.43 -5.97
C ALA A 961 18.33 -13.22 -4.65
N LEU A 962 19.28 -12.94 -3.76
CA LEU A 962 19.34 -13.52 -2.42
C LEU A 962 18.40 -12.83 -1.42
N GLY A 963 17.72 -11.75 -1.82
CA GLY A 963 16.81 -10.99 -0.96
C GLY A 963 17.52 -10.32 0.23
N ILE A 964 18.80 -9.94 0.08
CA ILE A 964 19.58 -9.36 1.16
C ILE A 964 19.10 -7.94 1.46
N GLY A 965 18.60 -7.74 2.68
CA GLY A 965 18.13 -6.46 3.19
C GLY A 965 16.62 -6.23 3.04
N THR A 966 16.10 -5.33 3.86
CA THR A 966 14.70 -4.95 3.90
C THR A 966 14.25 -4.38 2.55
N GLY A 967 13.09 -4.80 2.03
CA GLY A 967 12.55 -4.34 0.74
C GLY A 967 13.18 -4.96 -0.51
N ALA A 968 14.29 -5.71 -0.40
CA ALA A 968 14.90 -6.41 -1.54
C ALA A 968 14.00 -7.53 -2.09
N GLN A 969 13.12 -8.09 -1.25
CA GLN A 969 12.16 -9.15 -1.60
C GLN A 969 11.26 -8.76 -2.77
N MET A 970 10.88 -7.47 -2.89
CA MET A 970 10.06 -6.97 -4.01
C MET A 970 10.69 -7.21 -5.38
N HIS A 971 12.02 -7.18 -5.47
CA HIS A 971 12.76 -7.32 -6.73
C HIS A 971 13.44 -8.69 -6.88
N GLN A 972 13.39 -9.52 -5.86
CA GLN A 972 14.00 -10.86 -5.88
C GLN A 972 13.51 -11.72 -7.04
N PRO A 973 12.19 -11.83 -7.34
CA PRO A 973 11.69 -12.63 -8.47
C PRO A 973 12.21 -12.13 -9.83
N LEU A 974 12.28 -10.81 -10.00
CA LEU A 974 12.86 -10.17 -11.18
C LEU A 974 14.33 -10.55 -11.35
N ALA A 975 15.14 -10.43 -10.29
CA ALA A 975 16.57 -10.75 -10.33
C ALA A 975 16.83 -12.22 -10.62
N ILE A 976 16.08 -13.15 -9.98
CA ILE A 976 16.18 -14.60 -10.22
C ILE A 976 15.85 -14.93 -11.68
N ALA A 977 14.78 -14.32 -12.24
CA ALA A 977 14.39 -14.54 -13.62
C ALA A 977 15.48 -14.06 -14.60
N ILE A 978 16.08 -12.89 -14.36
CA ILE A 978 17.17 -12.36 -15.18
C ILE A 978 18.42 -13.25 -15.08
N ILE A 979 18.83 -13.63 -13.88
CA ILE A 979 20.01 -14.50 -13.67
C ILE A 979 19.82 -15.83 -14.39
N GLY A 980 18.66 -16.49 -14.23
CA GLY A 980 18.35 -17.76 -14.90
C GLY A 980 18.40 -17.63 -16.42
N GLY A 981 17.80 -16.59 -16.98
CA GLY A 981 17.83 -16.30 -18.40
C GLY A 981 19.25 -16.03 -18.91
N MET A 982 20.07 -15.26 -18.17
CA MET A 982 21.46 -14.96 -18.52
C MET A 982 22.36 -16.19 -18.51
N ILE A 983 22.19 -17.11 -17.54
CA ILE A 983 22.92 -18.39 -17.52
C ILE A 983 22.65 -19.18 -18.81
N LEU A 984 21.36 -19.25 -19.21
CA LEU A 984 20.98 -19.99 -20.42
C LEU A 984 21.30 -19.22 -21.71
N ALA A 985 21.39 -17.89 -21.65
CA ALA A 985 21.76 -17.07 -22.80
C ALA A 985 23.14 -17.43 -23.36
N LEU A 986 24.10 -17.83 -22.50
CA LEU A 986 25.45 -18.21 -22.94
C LEU A 986 25.46 -19.38 -23.95
N PRO A 987 24.92 -20.58 -23.63
CA PRO A 987 24.88 -21.67 -24.60
C PRO A 987 23.98 -21.35 -25.81
N LEU A 988 22.89 -20.61 -25.63
CA LEU A 988 22.05 -20.19 -26.74
C LEU A 988 22.80 -19.29 -27.75
N LEU A 989 23.53 -18.31 -27.27
CA LEU A 989 24.27 -17.35 -28.11
C LEU A 989 25.56 -17.91 -28.67
N LEU A 990 26.22 -18.85 -27.97
CA LEU A 990 27.51 -19.39 -28.39
C LEU A 990 27.42 -20.67 -29.24
N VAL A 991 26.35 -21.46 -29.09
CA VAL A 991 26.18 -22.75 -29.78
C VAL A 991 24.96 -22.76 -30.71
N VAL A 992 23.79 -22.34 -30.17
CA VAL A 992 22.53 -22.44 -30.94
C VAL A 992 22.44 -21.37 -32.01
N LEU A 993 22.76 -20.11 -31.71
CA LEU A 993 22.72 -19.00 -32.68
C LEU A 993 23.57 -19.28 -33.95
N PRO A 994 24.88 -19.61 -33.85
CA PRO A 994 25.68 -19.87 -35.03
C PRO A 994 25.17 -21.07 -35.82
N THR A 995 24.63 -22.09 -35.15
CA THR A 995 24.05 -23.27 -35.81
C THR A 995 22.78 -22.92 -36.59
N LEU A 996 21.90 -22.10 -36.03
CA LEU A 996 20.67 -21.61 -36.70
C LEU A 996 21.06 -20.70 -37.91
N LEU A 997 21.99 -19.77 -37.71
CA LEU A 997 22.46 -18.91 -38.79
C LEU A 997 23.06 -19.74 -39.96
N ARG A 998 23.78 -20.83 -39.66
CA ARG A 998 24.31 -21.76 -40.69
C ARG A 998 23.19 -22.45 -41.49
N ILE A 999 22.08 -22.79 -40.83
CA ILE A 999 20.94 -23.45 -41.48
C ILE A 999 20.16 -22.46 -42.34
N VAL A 1000 19.98 -21.23 -41.86
CA VAL A 1000 19.09 -20.21 -42.42
C VAL A 1000 19.75 -19.45 -43.60
N GLU A 1001 21.05 -19.17 -43.52
CA GLU A 1001 21.83 -18.54 -44.58
C GLU A 1001 22.50 -19.58 -45.47
N LYS A 1002 21.73 -20.21 -46.37
CA LYS A 1002 22.25 -21.12 -47.37
C LYS A 1002 23.06 -20.40 -48.43
#